data_35c6c0b80a065ede8401ec7f5f0ebbd5
#
_entry.id   35c6c0b80a065ede8401ec7f5f0ebbd5
#
_cell.length_a   1.000
_cell.length_b   1.000
_cell.length_c   1.000
_cell.angle_alpha   90.00
_cell.angle_beta   90.00
_cell.angle_gamma   90.00
#
_symmetry.space_group_name_H-M   'P 1'
#
loop_
_entity.id
_entity.type
_entity.pdbx_description
1 polymer ?
#
loop_
_entity_poly.entity_id
_entity_poly.type
_entity_poly.pdbx_seq_one_letter_code
_entity_poly.pdbx_strand_id
1 'polypeptide(L)'
;MSTQTSTQTVDSADRFEWTELDRRAVDTARVLAADAVQKVGNGHPGTAMALAPAAYTIFQKVMRHDPADPEWTGRDRFVLSPGHTSLTLYTQLYLAGYELGLDDLKAFRTHGSKTPGHPEYGHTAGVETTTGPLGQGVANAVGMAMAARYERGLFDPEAPGGESPFDHTVWAVVSDGDLQEGVSAEASSIAGHQRLGNLVLLYDDNHISIEGDTATAFSEDVLKRYEAYGWHTQRIEPAENGDVDVHALYAALTAAKAETGRPSIIGMRTVIAWPAPNARGTEASHGSALGADEVAATKHVLGFDPERSFEVSDEVLAHTRRALDRGAEAHTAWDKRIAAWRDAAPEHAALFDRVVAGRLPEGWEDTLPVFEAGGSVATRAASGKVLQALGPVLPELWGGSADLAGSNNTTIDRTSSFLPAGNPLPEADPYGRTVHFGIREFSMAAEMNGIALHGNTRVYGGTFLVFSDYMRNAVRMSALMQLPVTYVWTHDSVGLGEDGPTHQPVEHLAALRAIPGLNVVRPADANETATAWAEILRRHSTAPAPHGLVLTRQGVPTREPNPAAARGGYVLADASAGAPDVVLIATGSEVQLAVAAREALEAEGTPTRVVSMPSVEWFEEQPREYRESVLPPAVRARVAVEAGIGLTWHKYVGDAGRVVSLEHFGASADAKTLFTEFGFTAEHVAAAARESLAAARG
;
A
#
# COMPACT_ATOMS: atom_id res chain seq x y z
N MET A 1 -1.74 61.70 -19.28
CA MET A 1 -2.52 60.54 -19.72
C MET A 1 -2.80 59.70 -18.49
N SER A 2 -4.04 59.72 -18.04
CA SER A 2 -4.49 59.12 -16.80
C SER A 2 -4.73 57.62 -17.04
N THR A 3 -4.01 56.75 -16.35
CA THR A 3 -4.27 55.32 -16.32
C THR A 3 -5.43 55.04 -15.34
N GLN A 4 -6.58 54.71 -15.89
CA GLN A 4 -7.69 54.15 -15.12
C GLN A 4 -7.32 52.70 -14.73
N THR A 5 -7.15 52.46 -13.45
CA THR A 5 -7.14 51.12 -12.84
C THR A 5 -8.59 50.62 -12.79
N SER A 6 -8.91 49.65 -13.62
CA SER A 6 -10.17 48.93 -13.52
C SER A 6 -10.14 47.99 -12.31
N THR A 7 -10.81 48.35 -11.25
CA THR A 7 -11.20 47.43 -10.19
C THR A 7 -12.25 46.47 -10.74
N GLN A 8 -11.88 45.23 -11.06
CA GLN A 8 -12.84 44.16 -11.24
C GLN A 8 -13.52 43.91 -9.89
N THR A 9 -14.80 44.19 -9.83
CA THR A 9 -15.71 43.75 -8.76
C THR A 9 -15.80 42.24 -8.85
N VAL A 10 -15.19 41.54 -7.88
CA VAL A 10 -15.39 40.10 -7.65
C VAL A 10 -16.86 39.90 -7.32
N ASP A 11 -17.52 39.08 -8.11
CA ASP A 11 -18.93 38.77 -8.04
C ASP A 11 -19.27 38.15 -6.67
N SER A 12 -20.42 38.49 -6.11
CA SER A 12 -20.84 38.18 -4.75
C SER A 12 -21.21 36.68 -4.51
N ALA A 13 -20.90 35.79 -5.46
CA ALA A 13 -21.25 34.37 -5.40
C ALA A 13 -20.26 33.48 -4.61
N ASP A 14 -19.06 33.96 -4.25
CA ASP A 14 -17.99 33.17 -3.64
C ASP A 14 -17.57 33.67 -2.24
N ARG A 15 -18.49 34.17 -1.43
CA ARG A 15 -18.19 34.44 -0.02
C ARG A 15 -18.34 33.15 0.79
N PHE A 16 -17.23 32.66 1.36
CA PHE A 16 -17.27 31.62 2.39
C PHE A 16 -18.25 32.01 3.50
N GLU A 17 -19.29 31.22 3.67
CA GLU A 17 -20.29 31.42 4.70
C GLU A 17 -20.13 30.36 5.79
N TRP A 18 -19.98 30.84 7.02
CA TRP A 18 -19.93 30.00 8.22
C TRP A 18 -21.10 30.36 9.11
N THR A 19 -22.12 29.51 9.12
CA THR A 19 -23.39 29.74 9.82
C THR A 19 -23.35 29.20 11.23
N GLU A 20 -24.38 29.55 12.04
CA GLU A 20 -24.60 28.98 13.35
C GLU A 20 -24.82 27.44 13.29
N LEU A 21 -25.45 26.94 12.20
CA LEU A 21 -25.62 25.50 11.99
C LEU A 21 -24.28 24.80 11.69
N ASP A 22 -23.35 25.45 10.96
CA ASP A 22 -22.00 24.92 10.75
C ASP A 22 -21.28 24.81 12.09
N ARG A 23 -21.30 25.86 12.94
CA ARG A 23 -20.73 25.84 14.27
C ARG A 23 -21.33 24.70 15.11
N ARG A 24 -22.68 24.60 15.13
CA ARG A 24 -23.36 23.57 15.91
C ARG A 24 -23.05 22.16 15.42
N ALA A 25 -22.85 21.95 14.10
CA ALA A 25 -22.47 20.69 13.52
C ALA A 25 -21.05 20.28 13.94
N VAL A 26 -20.11 21.23 13.98
CA VAL A 26 -18.75 21.01 14.49
C VAL A 26 -18.78 20.63 15.97
N ASP A 27 -19.56 21.37 16.79
CA ASP A 27 -19.69 21.06 18.22
C ASP A 27 -20.36 19.70 18.45
N THR A 28 -21.31 19.32 17.58
CA THR A 28 -21.90 17.97 17.57
C THR A 28 -20.84 16.91 17.31
N ALA A 29 -19.94 17.09 16.32
CA ALA A 29 -18.86 16.16 16.03
C ALA A 29 -17.90 16.00 17.24
N ARG A 30 -17.57 17.10 17.93
CA ARG A 30 -16.77 17.09 19.17
C ARG A 30 -17.41 16.25 20.26
N VAL A 31 -18.69 16.51 20.53
CA VAL A 31 -19.44 15.79 21.57
C VAL A 31 -19.60 14.31 21.23
N LEU A 32 -19.88 13.97 19.96
CA LEU A 32 -19.96 12.58 19.52
C LEU A 32 -18.63 11.83 19.70
N ALA A 33 -17.51 12.48 19.41
CA ALA A 33 -16.18 11.89 19.61
C ALA A 33 -15.88 11.65 21.09
N ALA A 34 -16.18 12.62 21.96
CA ALA A 34 -16.02 12.51 23.41
C ALA A 34 -16.93 11.40 23.98
N ASP A 35 -18.21 11.37 23.59
CA ASP A 35 -19.19 10.37 24.03
C ASP A 35 -18.81 8.95 23.63
N ALA A 36 -18.34 8.76 22.37
CA ALA A 36 -17.94 7.46 21.87
C ALA A 36 -16.77 6.87 22.65
N VAL A 37 -15.73 7.68 22.91
CA VAL A 37 -14.58 7.26 23.71
C VAL A 37 -14.97 7.05 25.18
N GLN A 38 -15.78 7.94 25.75
CA GLN A 38 -16.24 7.81 27.13
C GLN A 38 -17.06 6.55 27.35
N LYS A 39 -17.93 6.19 26.38
CA LYS A 39 -18.76 4.99 26.47
C LYS A 39 -17.93 3.70 26.48
N VAL A 40 -16.91 3.59 25.61
CA VAL A 40 -16.08 2.38 25.53
C VAL A 40 -14.94 2.38 26.57
N GLY A 41 -14.62 3.53 27.13
CA GLY A 41 -13.60 3.69 28.17
C GLY A 41 -12.16 3.75 27.65
N ASN A 42 -11.93 3.75 26.34
CA ASN A 42 -10.61 3.88 25.72
C ASN A 42 -10.71 4.50 24.32
N GLY A 43 -9.65 5.18 23.88
CA GLY A 43 -9.61 5.84 22.57
C GLY A 43 -8.92 7.20 22.63
N HIS A 44 -9.01 7.96 21.53
CA HIS A 44 -8.29 9.21 21.35
C HIS A 44 -9.29 10.36 21.06
N PRO A 45 -9.90 10.96 22.09
CA PRO A 45 -10.92 12.00 21.91
C PRO A 45 -10.35 13.36 21.58
N GLY A 46 -9.17 13.71 22.15
CA GLY A 46 -8.66 15.07 22.15
C GLY A 46 -8.37 15.62 20.76
N THR A 47 -7.67 14.85 19.92
CA THR A 47 -7.38 15.24 18.53
C THR A 47 -8.66 15.29 17.69
N ALA A 48 -9.60 14.34 17.87
CA ALA A 48 -10.88 14.37 17.15
C ALA A 48 -11.71 15.62 17.48
N MET A 49 -11.64 16.10 18.72
CA MET A 49 -12.31 17.35 19.15
C MET A 49 -11.62 18.57 18.52
N ALA A 50 -10.30 18.63 18.55
CA ALA A 50 -9.52 19.74 18.00
C ALA A 50 -9.68 19.85 16.48
N LEU A 51 -9.66 18.71 15.76
CA LEU A 51 -9.76 18.64 14.30
C LEU A 51 -11.19 18.71 13.76
N ALA A 52 -12.22 18.72 14.59
CA ALA A 52 -13.61 18.75 14.13
C ALA A 52 -13.93 19.92 13.16
N PRO A 53 -13.48 21.19 13.36
CA PRO A 53 -13.68 22.26 12.41
C PRO A 53 -12.97 22.00 11.08
N ALA A 54 -11.78 21.43 11.10
CA ALA A 54 -10.98 21.18 9.93
C ALA A 54 -11.59 20.07 9.06
N ALA A 55 -11.91 18.93 9.67
CA ALA A 55 -12.57 17.82 8.99
C ALA A 55 -13.94 18.25 8.42
N TYR A 56 -14.72 19.00 9.19
CA TYR A 56 -15.98 19.55 8.74
C TYR A 56 -15.80 20.48 7.50
N THR A 57 -14.83 21.38 7.55
CA THR A 57 -14.56 22.29 6.44
C THR A 57 -14.18 21.52 5.16
N ILE A 58 -13.35 20.50 5.28
CA ILE A 58 -12.99 19.65 4.13
C ILE A 58 -14.24 18.97 3.57
N PHE A 59 -15.00 18.24 4.38
CA PHE A 59 -16.14 17.43 3.93
C PHE A 59 -17.34 18.27 3.47
N GLN A 60 -17.60 19.40 4.11
CA GLN A 60 -18.82 20.19 3.84
C GLN A 60 -18.61 21.35 2.87
N LYS A 61 -17.36 21.83 2.68
CA LYS A 61 -17.11 23.07 1.94
C LYS A 61 -16.13 22.95 0.77
N VAL A 62 -15.19 21.97 0.77
CA VAL A 62 -14.06 21.97 -0.16
C VAL A 62 -13.96 20.70 -1.00
N MET A 63 -14.10 19.53 -0.38
CA MET A 63 -13.92 18.24 -1.00
C MET A 63 -15.09 17.86 -1.92
N ARG A 64 -14.76 17.36 -3.11
CA ARG A 64 -15.72 16.79 -4.05
C ARG A 64 -15.94 15.32 -3.73
N HIS A 65 -17.11 14.98 -3.21
CA HIS A 65 -17.46 13.61 -2.86
C HIS A 65 -18.97 13.38 -3.00
N ASP A 66 -19.38 12.13 -3.15
CA ASP A 66 -20.77 11.72 -3.14
C ASP A 66 -20.97 10.67 -2.03
N PRO A 67 -21.61 11.04 -0.89
CA PRO A 67 -21.84 10.08 0.19
C PRO A 67 -22.74 8.91 -0.20
N ALA A 68 -23.56 9.05 -1.25
CA ALA A 68 -24.42 7.98 -1.76
C ALA A 68 -23.68 6.98 -2.64
N ASP A 69 -22.53 7.40 -3.21
CA ASP A 69 -21.62 6.53 -3.98
C ASP A 69 -20.16 6.76 -3.55
N PRO A 70 -19.73 6.16 -2.43
CA PRO A 70 -18.38 6.32 -1.90
C PRO A 70 -17.27 5.75 -2.81
N GLU A 71 -17.63 4.93 -3.80
CA GLU A 71 -16.71 4.36 -4.79
C GLU A 71 -16.64 5.15 -6.10
N TRP A 72 -17.39 6.25 -6.21
CA TRP A 72 -17.38 7.09 -7.39
C TRP A 72 -15.98 7.49 -7.85
N THR A 73 -15.61 7.13 -9.07
CA THR A 73 -14.26 7.34 -9.62
C THR A 73 -13.84 8.81 -9.63
N GLY A 74 -14.78 9.73 -9.91
CA GLY A 74 -14.52 11.18 -9.99
C GLY A 74 -14.42 11.92 -8.66
N ARG A 75 -14.50 11.22 -7.52
CA ARG A 75 -14.39 11.83 -6.18
C ARG A 75 -12.95 12.28 -5.87
N ASP A 76 -12.79 13.29 -5.04
CA ASP A 76 -11.54 13.55 -4.34
C ASP A 76 -11.27 12.39 -3.35
N ARG A 77 -10.02 12.24 -2.88
CA ARG A 77 -9.66 11.23 -1.89
C ARG A 77 -9.36 11.91 -0.56
N PHE A 78 -9.77 11.29 0.56
CA PHE A 78 -9.47 11.78 1.90
C PHE A 78 -8.72 10.72 2.71
N VAL A 79 -7.53 11.07 3.19
CA VAL A 79 -6.68 10.21 4.03
C VAL A 79 -6.55 10.80 5.43
N LEU A 80 -6.95 10.04 6.45
CA LEU A 80 -6.65 10.35 7.84
C LEU A 80 -5.38 9.57 8.25
N SER A 81 -4.22 10.19 8.15
CA SER A 81 -2.94 9.52 8.47
C SER A 81 -2.80 9.18 9.96
N PRO A 82 -3.13 10.09 10.92
CA PRO A 82 -3.16 9.75 12.34
C PRO A 82 -4.39 8.89 12.67
N GLY A 83 -4.36 7.61 12.27
CA GLY A 83 -5.52 6.70 12.38
C GLY A 83 -6.08 6.54 13.79
N HIS A 84 -5.30 6.81 14.83
CA HIS A 84 -5.76 6.79 16.22
C HIS A 84 -6.91 7.77 16.48
N THR A 85 -6.96 8.90 15.78
CA THR A 85 -8.07 9.86 15.85
C THR A 85 -9.22 9.50 14.88
N SER A 86 -9.53 8.23 14.71
CA SER A 86 -10.52 7.71 13.75
C SER A 86 -11.90 8.39 13.82
N LEU A 87 -12.30 8.86 15.00
CA LEU A 87 -13.55 9.61 15.19
C LEU A 87 -13.56 10.95 14.45
N THR A 88 -12.40 11.52 14.11
CA THR A 88 -12.31 12.67 13.20
C THR A 88 -12.96 12.34 11.84
N LEU A 89 -12.71 11.14 11.31
CA LEU A 89 -13.30 10.69 10.06
C LEU A 89 -14.73 10.16 10.26
N TYR A 90 -14.97 9.29 11.21
CA TYR A 90 -16.27 8.64 11.39
C TYR A 90 -17.41 9.64 11.69
N THR A 91 -17.14 10.70 12.45
CA THR A 91 -18.16 11.73 12.69
C THR A 91 -18.52 12.47 11.40
N GLN A 92 -17.56 12.72 10.51
CA GLN A 92 -17.85 13.36 9.23
C GLN A 92 -18.60 12.44 8.26
N LEU A 93 -18.22 11.13 8.20
CA LEU A 93 -18.95 10.16 7.41
C LEU A 93 -20.42 10.06 7.86
N TYR A 94 -20.66 10.01 9.18
CA TYR A 94 -22.01 10.02 9.74
C TYR A 94 -22.79 11.28 9.39
N LEU A 95 -22.20 12.45 9.64
CA LEU A 95 -22.84 13.74 9.40
C LEU A 95 -23.10 13.99 7.91
N ALA A 96 -22.19 13.63 7.04
CA ALA A 96 -22.33 13.79 5.59
C ALA A 96 -23.36 12.83 4.96
N GLY A 97 -23.71 11.74 5.65
CA GLY A 97 -24.74 10.80 5.18
C GLY A 97 -24.21 9.58 4.45
N TYR A 98 -22.96 9.20 4.68
CA TYR A 98 -22.45 7.88 4.29
C TYR A 98 -23.19 6.75 5.01
N GLU A 99 -22.99 5.50 4.62
CA GLU A 99 -23.62 4.32 5.24
C GLU A 99 -23.04 4.05 6.65
N LEU A 100 -23.15 5.03 7.53
CA LEU A 100 -22.74 4.99 8.92
C LEU A 100 -23.81 5.61 9.81
N GLY A 101 -24.35 4.85 10.75
CA GLY A 101 -25.42 5.29 11.66
C GLY A 101 -24.88 5.77 13.01
N LEU A 102 -25.76 6.42 13.79
CA LEU A 102 -25.43 6.83 15.17
C LEU A 102 -25.12 5.62 16.05
N ASP A 103 -25.78 4.47 15.83
CA ASP A 103 -25.53 3.26 16.59
C ASP A 103 -24.16 2.65 16.29
N ASP A 104 -23.62 2.88 15.07
CA ASP A 104 -22.24 2.49 14.74
C ASP A 104 -21.24 3.32 15.55
N LEU A 105 -21.48 4.64 15.73
CA LEU A 105 -20.64 5.47 16.61
C LEU A 105 -20.75 5.04 18.07
N LYS A 106 -21.94 4.63 18.53
CA LYS A 106 -22.14 4.08 19.88
C LYS A 106 -21.44 2.72 20.07
N ALA A 107 -21.19 1.99 18.97
CA ALA A 107 -20.46 0.72 18.96
C ALA A 107 -18.96 0.86 18.72
N PHE A 108 -18.41 2.09 18.80
CA PHE A 108 -16.99 2.38 18.59
C PHE A 108 -16.09 1.38 19.30
N ARG A 109 -15.07 0.85 18.60
CA ARG A 109 -14.09 -0.14 19.11
C ARG A 109 -14.70 -1.44 19.66
N THR A 110 -15.90 -1.82 19.28
CA THR A 110 -16.47 -3.13 19.64
C THR A 110 -16.31 -4.12 18.50
N HIS A 111 -16.24 -5.42 18.83
CA HIS A 111 -16.06 -6.46 17.83
C HIS A 111 -17.17 -6.44 16.77
N GLY A 112 -16.80 -6.41 15.50
CA GLY A 112 -17.72 -6.39 14.35
C GLY A 112 -18.43 -5.06 14.08
N SER A 113 -18.05 -3.96 14.80
CA SER A 113 -18.64 -2.65 14.53
C SER A 113 -18.03 -2.04 13.25
N LYS A 114 -18.81 -1.17 12.58
CA LYS A 114 -18.34 -0.37 11.44
C LYS A 114 -17.35 0.74 11.83
N THR A 115 -17.06 0.92 13.12
CA THR A 115 -16.17 1.95 13.66
C THR A 115 -15.03 1.34 14.46
N PRO A 116 -14.09 0.62 13.83
CA PRO A 116 -12.90 0.10 14.49
C PRO A 116 -12.04 1.22 15.07
N GLY A 117 -11.10 0.87 15.95
CA GLY A 117 -10.27 1.84 16.67
C GLY A 117 -9.38 2.71 15.77
N HIS A 118 -9.02 2.19 14.60
CA HIS A 118 -8.33 2.88 13.52
C HIS A 118 -9.10 2.62 12.22
N PRO A 119 -9.07 3.53 11.22
CA PRO A 119 -9.76 3.31 9.96
C PRO A 119 -9.26 2.06 9.24
N GLU A 120 -10.17 1.24 8.72
CA GLU A 120 -9.87 0.02 7.98
C GLU A 120 -10.51 0.08 6.60
N TYR A 121 -9.66 -0.01 5.56
CA TYR A 121 -10.09 -0.07 4.15
C TYR A 121 -10.95 -1.31 3.89
N GLY A 122 -12.02 -1.14 3.14
CA GLY A 122 -12.97 -2.21 2.82
C GLY A 122 -13.90 -2.61 3.97
N HIS A 123 -13.75 -2.00 5.16
CA HIS A 123 -14.59 -2.27 6.34
C HIS A 123 -15.65 -1.18 6.58
N THR A 124 -15.28 0.09 6.41
CA THR A 124 -16.17 1.24 6.57
C THR A 124 -16.27 2.01 5.25
N ALA A 125 -17.48 2.20 4.74
CA ALA A 125 -17.71 2.98 3.51
C ALA A 125 -17.13 4.40 3.62
N GLY A 126 -16.38 4.85 2.64
CA GLY A 126 -15.71 6.16 2.62
C GLY A 126 -14.34 6.19 3.32
N VAL A 127 -13.81 5.05 3.77
CA VAL A 127 -12.42 4.92 4.25
C VAL A 127 -11.51 4.54 3.09
N GLU A 128 -10.64 5.44 2.67
CA GLU A 128 -9.77 5.26 1.50
C GLU A 128 -8.52 4.41 1.78
N THR A 129 -8.08 4.28 3.03
CA THR A 129 -6.92 3.46 3.41
C THR A 129 -6.97 3.07 4.87
N THR A 130 -6.38 1.91 5.21
CA THR A 130 -6.13 1.52 6.59
C THR A 130 -4.94 2.31 7.13
N THR A 131 -5.16 3.02 8.24
CA THR A 131 -4.13 3.76 8.94
C THR A 131 -4.03 3.33 10.42
N GLY A 132 -2.98 3.76 11.11
CA GLY A 132 -2.69 3.34 12.48
C GLY A 132 -1.19 3.36 12.71
N PRO A 133 -0.36 2.64 11.92
CA PRO A 133 1.07 2.92 11.87
C PRO A 133 1.29 4.31 11.26
N LEU A 134 1.87 5.22 12.05
CA LEU A 134 2.07 6.62 11.67
C LEU A 134 2.96 6.75 10.43
N GLY A 135 2.74 7.77 9.64
CA GLY A 135 3.46 8.03 8.39
C GLY A 135 2.96 7.23 7.17
N GLN A 136 2.29 6.08 7.38
CA GLN A 136 1.77 5.27 6.26
C GLN A 136 0.73 6.03 5.44
N GLY A 137 -0.19 6.75 6.10
CA GLY A 137 -1.21 7.55 5.42
C GLY A 137 -0.61 8.67 4.57
N VAL A 138 0.48 9.31 5.02
CA VAL A 138 1.22 10.31 4.23
C VAL A 138 1.72 9.70 2.92
N ALA A 139 2.42 8.57 3.00
CA ALA A 139 2.97 7.91 1.82
C ALA A 139 1.87 7.32 0.91
N ASN A 140 0.77 6.80 1.49
CA ASN A 140 -0.39 6.37 0.69
C ASN A 140 -1.01 7.55 -0.07
N ALA A 141 -1.16 8.73 0.56
CA ALA A 141 -1.67 9.92 -0.10
C ALA A 141 -0.77 10.38 -1.27
N VAL A 142 0.55 10.28 -1.11
CA VAL A 142 1.52 10.52 -2.20
C VAL A 142 1.30 9.54 -3.33
N GLY A 143 1.18 8.24 -3.03
CA GLY A 143 0.91 7.19 -4.02
C GLY A 143 -0.43 7.41 -4.77
N MET A 144 -1.50 7.80 -4.07
CA MET A 144 -2.79 8.16 -4.67
C MET A 144 -2.65 9.36 -5.62
N ALA A 145 -1.89 10.38 -5.23
CA ALA A 145 -1.67 11.57 -6.07
C ALA A 145 -0.82 11.24 -7.32
N MET A 146 0.14 10.33 -7.20
CA MET A 146 0.90 9.81 -8.34
C MET A 146 0.00 9.02 -9.30
N ALA A 147 -0.83 8.13 -8.76
CA ALA A 147 -1.78 7.33 -9.54
C ALA A 147 -2.78 8.20 -10.30
N ALA A 148 -3.35 9.21 -9.64
CA ALA A 148 -4.25 10.18 -10.28
C ALA A 148 -3.60 10.87 -11.49
N ARG A 149 -2.33 11.30 -11.36
CA ARG A 149 -1.60 11.91 -12.47
C ARG A 149 -1.31 10.90 -13.59
N TYR A 150 -0.92 9.67 -13.24
CA TYR A 150 -0.69 8.62 -14.22
C TYR A 150 -1.97 8.22 -14.96
N GLU A 151 -3.07 8.04 -14.23
CA GLU A 151 -4.39 7.76 -14.78
C GLU A 151 -4.85 8.85 -15.75
N ARG A 152 -4.65 10.13 -15.36
CA ARG A 152 -4.90 11.28 -16.23
C ARG A 152 -4.14 11.15 -17.56
N GLY A 153 -2.85 10.81 -17.50
CA GLY A 153 -2.02 10.60 -18.68
C GLY A 153 -2.43 9.41 -19.53
N LEU A 154 -2.90 8.34 -18.88
CA LEU A 154 -3.34 7.13 -19.55
C LEU A 154 -4.64 7.32 -20.34
N PHE A 155 -5.56 8.13 -19.83
CA PHE A 155 -6.90 8.25 -20.41
C PHE A 155 -7.17 9.59 -21.08
N ASP A 156 -6.64 10.71 -20.58
CA ASP A 156 -7.00 12.04 -21.06
C ASP A 156 -5.82 13.05 -20.99
N PRO A 157 -4.67 12.76 -21.64
CA PRO A 157 -3.46 13.55 -21.49
C PRO A 157 -3.56 14.97 -22.04
N GLU A 158 -4.41 15.21 -23.04
CA GLU A 158 -4.51 16.48 -23.78
C GLU A 158 -5.49 17.49 -23.17
N ALA A 159 -6.33 17.08 -22.21
CA ALA A 159 -7.31 17.98 -21.61
C ALA A 159 -6.62 19.11 -20.83
N PRO A 160 -7.15 20.33 -20.84
CA PRO A 160 -6.68 21.39 -19.95
C PRO A 160 -6.80 21.02 -18.47
N GLY A 161 -5.94 21.58 -17.63
CA GLY A 161 -6.00 21.33 -16.18
C GLY A 161 -7.36 21.74 -15.60
N GLY A 162 -7.98 20.86 -14.81
CA GLY A 162 -9.30 21.05 -14.19
C GLY A 162 -10.50 20.70 -15.09
N GLU A 163 -10.27 20.36 -16.36
CA GLU A 163 -11.36 20.03 -17.31
C GLU A 163 -11.52 18.52 -17.52
N SER A 164 -10.47 17.72 -17.21
CA SER A 164 -10.56 16.27 -17.35
C SER A 164 -11.49 15.64 -16.32
N PRO A 165 -12.26 14.59 -16.68
CA PRO A 165 -13.03 13.82 -15.70
C PRO A 165 -12.12 13.04 -14.72
N PHE A 166 -10.83 12.92 -14.99
CA PHE A 166 -9.84 12.26 -14.15
C PHE A 166 -9.11 13.20 -13.19
N ASP A 167 -9.37 14.50 -13.25
CA ASP A 167 -8.80 15.49 -12.32
C ASP A 167 -9.49 15.42 -10.95
N HIS A 168 -8.73 15.15 -9.89
CA HIS A 168 -9.18 15.21 -8.50
C HIS A 168 -8.03 15.50 -7.54
N THR A 169 -8.39 15.90 -6.32
CA THR A 169 -7.45 16.26 -5.25
C THR A 169 -7.36 15.12 -4.23
N VAL A 170 -6.17 14.90 -3.71
CA VAL A 170 -5.93 14.05 -2.55
C VAL A 170 -5.72 14.94 -1.33
N TRP A 171 -6.60 14.81 -0.36
CA TRP A 171 -6.58 15.52 0.92
C TRP A 171 -6.07 14.57 2.00
N ALA A 172 -5.09 14.98 2.78
CA ALA A 172 -4.67 14.19 3.92
C ALA A 172 -4.51 15.04 5.18
N VAL A 173 -5.04 14.56 6.29
CA VAL A 173 -4.73 15.09 7.62
C VAL A 173 -3.55 14.32 8.17
N VAL A 174 -2.55 15.04 8.70
CA VAL A 174 -1.31 14.48 9.25
C VAL A 174 -1.02 15.09 10.61
N SER A 175 -0.31 14.37 11.48
CA SER A 175 0.03 14.78 12.84
C SER A 175 1.53 14.96 13.04
N ASP A 176 1.93 15.51 14.19
CA ASP A 176 3.34 15.56 14.64
C ASP A 176 3.99 14.18 14.54
N GLY A 177 3.32 13.13 15.01
CA GLY A 177 3.84 11.77 14.96
C GLY A 177 4.01 11.23 13.54
N ASP A 178 3.07 11.52 12.63
CA ASP A 178 3.25 11.17 11.21
C ASP A 178 4.50 11.80 10.64
N LEU A 179 4.76 13.06 10.97
CA LEU A 179 5.88 13.83 10.40
C LEU A 179 7.24 13.56 11.06
N GLN A 180 7.25 12.84 12.19
CA GLN A 180 8.46 12.28 12.79
C GLN A 180 8.91 10.99 12.12
N GLU A 181 7.98 10.22 11.54
CA GLU A 181 8.28 8.96 10.88
C GLU A 181 9.14 9.15 9.62
N GLY A 182 10.17 8.31 9.46
CA GLY A 182 11.09 8.38 8.33
C GLY A 182 10.40 8.25 6.98
N VAL A 183 9.39 7.38 6.88
CA VAL A 183 8.61 7.16 5.65
C VAL A 183 7.91 8.44 5.16
N SER A 184 7.48 9.31 6.07
CA SER A 184 6.88 10.60 5.72
C SER A 184 7.89 11.54 5.07
N ALA A 185 9.14 11.57 5.58
CA ALA A 185 10.22 12.37 5.00
C ALA A 185 10.58 11.87 3.58
N GLU A 186 10.68 10.56 3.40
CA GLU A 186 10.93 9.93 2.10
C GLU A 186 9.82 10.26 1.09
N ALA A 187 8.55 10.01 1.44
CA ALA A 187 7.40 10.25 0.59
C ALA A 187 7.21 11.73 0.25
N SER A 188 7.36 12.62 1.24
CA SER A 188 7.24 14.07 1.03
C SER A 188 8.33 14.63 0.12
N SER A 189 9.56 14.08 0.21
CA SER A 189 10.64 14.39 -0.72
C SER A 189 10.31 13.98 -2.16
N ILE A 190 9.73 12.78 -2.36
CA ILE A 190 9.26 12.31 -3.67
C ILE A 190 8.13 13.21 -4.19
N ALA A 191 7.14 13.51 -3.37
CA ALA A 191 6.01 14.37 -3.77
C ALA A 191 6.46 15.77 -4.24
N GLY A 192 7.40 16.37 -3.52
CA GLY A 192 8.01 17.65 -3.92
C GLY A 192 8.81 17.54 -5.22
N HIS A 193 9.63 16.49 -5.37
CA HIS A 193 10.38 16.20 -6.59
C HIS A 193 9.46 16.00 -7.79
N GLN A 194 8.38 15.25 -7.60
CA GLN A 194 7.35 14.97 -8.60
C GLN A 194 6.41 16.16 -8.85
N ARG A 195 6.46 17.21 -8.03
CA ARG A 195 5.57 18.39 -8.13
C ARG A 195 4.10 17.99 -8.18
N LEU A 196 3.63 17.18 -7.22
CA LEU A 196 2.26 16.66 -7.18
C LEU A 196 1.26 17.74 -6.71
N GLY A 197 0.88 18.64 -7.61
CA GLY A 197 -0.02 19.77 -7.30
C GLY A 197 -1.45 19.37 -6.94
N ASN A 198 -1.79 18.09 -7.05
CA ASN A 198 -3.08 17.54 -6.63
C ASN A 198 -3.06 16.94 -5.21
N LEU A 199 -1.98 17.15 -4.45
CA LEU A 199 -1.80 16.66 -3.06
C LEU A 199 -1.81 17.82 -2.07
N VAL A 200 -2.68 17.75 -1.06
CA VAL A 200 -2.78 18.72 0.03
C VAL A 200 -2.71 18.00 1.38
N LEU A 201 -1.70 18.33 2.17
CA LEU A 201 -1.57 17.90 3.56
C LEU A 201 -2.06 19.00 4.50
N LEU A 202 -2.92 18.66 5.44
CA LEU A 202 -3.29 19.51 6.58
C LEU A 202 -2.62 18.96 7.83
N TYR A 203 -1.61 19.66 8.31
CA TYR A 203 -0.80 19.28 9.47
C TYR A 203 -1.41 19.84 10.76
N ASP A 204 -1.84 18.92 11.65
CA ASP A 204 -2.26 19.22 13.01
C ASP A 204 -1.03 19.50 13.90
N ASP A 205 -0.65 20.76 13.98
CA ASP A 205 0.48 21.27 14.76
C ASP A 205 0.03 21.54 16.21
N ASN A 206 -0.24 20.49 16.98
CA ASN A 206 -0.75 20.62 18.35
C ASN A 206 0.32 20.53 19.45
N HIS A 207 1.53 20.13 19.12
CA HIS A 207 2.69 19.93 20.01
C HIS A 207 2.47 18.90 21.14
N ILE A 208 1.52 17.97 21.00
CA ILE A 208 1.24 16.95 22.03
C ILE A 208 1.37 15.55 21.42
N SER A 209 2.10 14.71 22.12
CA SER A 209 2.19 13.27 21.90
C SER A 209 1.77 12.50 23.17
N ILE A 210 1.87 11.16 23.15
CA ILE A 210 1.58 10.32 24.33
C ILE A 210 2.51 10.63 25.49
N GLU A 211 3.78 10.99 25.22
CA GLU A 211 4.78 11.30 26.24
C GLU A 211 4.69 12.75 26.76
N GLY A 212 3.83 13.60 26.19
CA GLY A 212 3.69 15.00 26.54
C GLY A 212 4.03 15.94 25.39
N ASP A 213 4.69 17.07 25.72
CA ASP A 213 5.11 18.06 24.72
C ASP A 213 6.10 17.46 23.72
N THR A 214 5.84 17.64 22.43
CA THR A 214 6.70 17.13 21.34
C THR A 214 8.13 17.67 21.39
N ALA A 215 8.37 18.84 22.04
CA ALA A 215 9.71 19.40 22.23
C ALA A 215 10.67 18.46 22.99
N THR A 216 10.17 17.41 23.63
CA THR A 216 11.01 16.36 24.24
C THR A 216 11.81 15.57 23.22
N ALA A 217 11.29 15.42 21.97
CA ALA A 217 11.88 14.60 20.92
C ALA A 217 11.86 15.24 19.52
N PHE A 218 11.19 16.38 19.35
CA PHE A 218 10.92 16.97 18.04
C PHE A 218 10.92 18.50 18.12
N SER A 219 11.94 19.14 17.54
CA SER A 219 12.16 20.59 17.64
C SER A 219 12.41 21.28 16.30
N GLU A 220 12.25 20.57 15.20
CA GLU A 220 12.45 21.11 13.85
C GLU A 220 11.29 22.01 13.40
N ASP A 221 11.59 22.97 12.50
CA ASP A 221 10.57 23.73 11.80
C ASP A 221 10.07 22.91 10.60
N VAL A 222 8.94 22.24 10.78
CA VAL A 222 8.34 21.36 9.78
C VAL A 222 8.07 22.09 8.47
N LEU A 223 7.52 23.29 8.51
CA LEU A 223 7.18 24.01 7.28
C LEU A 223 8.45 24.38 6.49
N LYS A 224 9.55 24.74 7.14
CA LYS A 224 10.83 24.96 6.45
C LYS A 224 11.40 23.68 5.85
N ARG A 225 11.23 22.53 6.53
CA ARG A 225 11.61 21.24 5.95
C ARG A 225 10.84 20.99 4.64
N TYR A 226 9.53 21.24 4.64
CA TYR A 226 8.69 21.08 3.45
C TYR A 226 8.99 22.13 2.36
N GLU A 227 9.34 23.37 2.72
CA GLU A 227 9.88 24.34 1.77
C GLU A 227 11.14 23.82 1.07
N ALA A 228 12.05 23.17 1.81
CA ALA A 228 13.25 22.57 1.25
C ALA A 228 12.94 21.37 0.32
N TYR A 229 11.82 20.67 0.50
CA TYR A 229 11.32 19.66 -0.44
C TYR A 229 10.66 20.28 -1.69
N GLY A 230 10.44 21.59 -1.72
CA GLY A 230 9.80 22.30 -2.84
C GLY A 230 8.27 22.39 -2.75
N TRP A 231 7.69 22.17 -1.58
CA TRP A 231 6.26 22.30 -1.35
C TRP A 231 5.81 23.75 -1.22
N HIS A 232 4.54 24.00 -1.51
CA HIS A 232 3.83 25.21 -1.10
C HIS A 232 3.42 25.08 0.37
N THR A 233 3.84 26.02 1.20
CA THR A 233 3.62 26.01 2.64
C THR A 233 2.75 27.17 3.08
N GLN A 234 1.85 26.91 4.01
CA GLN A 234 0.98 27.89 4.64
C GLN A 234 0.91 27.63 6.14
N ARG A 235 0.68 28.68 6.95
CA ARG A 235 0.47 28.56 8.40
C ARG A 235 -0.84 29.22 8.79
N ILE A 236 -1.57 28.58 9.70
CA ILE A 236 -2.79 29.08 10.30
C ILE A 236 -2.60 29.10 11.82
N GLU A 237 -2.78 30.26 12.41
CA GLU A 237 -2.81 30.43 13.85
C GLU A 237 -4.24 30.24 14.41
N PRO A 238 -4.40 29.87 15.69
CA PRO A 238 -5.71 29.76 16.31
C PRO A 238 -6.46 31.10 16.31
N ALA A 239 -7.79 31.04 16.30
CA ALA A 239 -8.63 32.19 16.60
C ALA A 239 -8.42 32.69 18.03
N GLU A 240 -8.92 33.90 18.38
CA GLU A 240 -8.75 34.52 19.69
C GLU A 240 -9.25 33.66 20.87
N ASN A 241 -10.24 32.79 20.62
CA ASN A 241 -10.79 31.87 21.62
C ASN A 241 -9.97 30.56 21.75
N GLY A 242 -8.92 30.38 20.94
CA GLY A 242 -8.08 29.19 20.91
C GLY A 242 -8.59 28.05 20.02
N ASP A 243 -9.72 28.23 19.32
CA ASP A 243 -10.23 27.29 18.32
C ASP A 243 -9.56 27.52 16.96
N VAL A 244 -9.84 26.64 16.00
CA VAL A 244 -9.40 26.80 14.61
C VAL A 244 -10.06 28.05 14.00
N ASP A 245 -9.25 28.92 13.37
CA ASP A 245 -9.79 29.99 12.52
C ASP A 245 -10.29 29.39 11.21
N VAL A 246 -11.61 29.15 11.12
CA VAL A 246 -12.25 28.49 9.99
C VAL A 246 -12.21 29.34 8.70
N HIS A 247 -12.13 30.68 8.82
CA HIS A 247 -11.99 31.55 7.67
C HIS A 247 -10.59 31.49 7.08
N ALA A 248 -9.57 31.54 7.93
CA ALA A 248 -8.18 31.35 7.52
C ALA A 248 -7.98 29.94 6.94
N LEU A 249 -8.58 28.91 7.55
CA LEU A 249 -8.51 27.54 7.09
C LEU A 249 -9.14 27.39 5.68
N TYR A 250 -10.35 27.89 5.47
CA TYR A 250 -11.00 27.82 4.17
C TYR A 250 -10.19 28.53 3.09
N ALA A 251 -9.66 29.71 3.39
CA ALA A 251 -8.80 30.45 2.47
C ALA A 251 -7.53 29.66 2.12
N ALA A 252 -6.89 29.02 3.11
CA ALA A 252 -5.69 28.22 2.91
C ALA A 252 -5.96 26.94 2.09
N LEU A 253 -7.07 26.22 2.37
CA LEU A 253 -7.49 25.04 1.59
C LEU A 253 -7.79 25.41 0.14
N THR A 254 -8.47 26.55 -0.07
CA THR A 254 -8.77 27.05 -1.43
C THR A 254 -7.50 27.42 -2.18
N ALA A 255 -6.55 28.10 -1.51
CA ALA A 255 -5.25 28.44 -2.10
C ALA A 255 -4.42 27.19 -2.42
N ALA A 256 -4.44 26.18 -1.54
CA ALA A 256 -3.77 24.91 -1.77
C ALA A 256 -4.36 24.15 -2.96
N LYS A 257 -5.68 24.14 -3.11
CA LYS A 257 -6.38 23.53 -4.26
C LYS A 257 -6.07 24.24 -5.58
N ALA A 258 -5.82 25.55 -5.54
CA ALA A 258 -5.46 26.35 -6.70
C ALA A 258 -3.96 26.23 -7.08
N GLU A 259 -3.10 25.77 -6.18
CA GLU A 259 -1.67 25.53 -6.45
C GLU A 259 -1.51 24.16 -7.16
N THR A 260 -1.43 24.21 -8.49
CA THR A 260 -1.33 23.01 -9.32
C THR A 260 0.09 22.62 -9.70
N GLY A 261 1.07 23.48 -9.39
CA GLY A 261 2.47 23.29 -9.78
C GLY A 261 3.33 22.50 -8.79
N ARG A 262 2.84 22.32 -7.57
CA ARG A 262 3.56 21.62 -6.48
C ARG A 262 2.60 21.22 -5.36
N PRO A 263 2.94 20.20 -4.54
CA PRO A 263 2.10 19.81 -3.41
C PRO A 263 2.05 20.90 -2.35
N SER A 264 0.96 20.93 -1.57
CA SER A 264 0.73 21.91 -0.51
C SER A 264 0.70 21.28 0.86
N ILE A 265 1.31 21.95 1.85
CA ILE A 265 1.13 21.65 3.27
C ILE A 265 0.64 22.88 4.02
N ILE A 266 -0.39 22.71 4.83
CA ILE A 266 -0.97 23.73 5.68
C ILE A 266 -0.69 23.36 7.13
N GLY A 267 0.24 24.05 7.79
CA GLY A 267 0.48 23.90 9.22
C GLY A 267 -0.62 24.65 9.99
N MET A 268 -1.47 23.90 10.67
CA MET A 268 -2.57 24.44 11.44
C MET A 268 -2.31 24.26 12.92
N ARG A 269 -2.02 25.35 13.61
CA ARG A 269 -1.85 25.35 15.06
C ARG A 269 -3.17 25.05 15.76
N THR A 270 -3.24 23.99 16.54
CA THR A 270 -4.44 23.60 17.30
C THR A 270 -4.13 23.43 18.80
N VAL A 271 -5.19 23.28 19.59
CA VAL A 271 -5.11 22.90 20.99
C VAL A 271 -5.89 21.60 21.19
N ILE A 272 -5.14 20.52 21.48
CA ILE A 272 -5.75 19.20 21.67
C ILE A 272 -6.88 19.27 22.74
N ALA A 273 -7.98 18.55 22.51
CA ALA A 273 -9.17 18.50 23.35
C ALA A 273 -9.88 19.87 23.55
N TRP A 274 -9.64 20.87 22.68
CA TRP A 274 -10.44 22.09 22.72
C TRP A 274 -11.95 21.76 22.56
N PRO A 275 -12.90 22.30 23.35
CA PRO A 275 -12.74 23.29 24.41
C PRO A 275 -12.86 22.71 25.85
N ALA A 276 -12.39 21.48 26.07
CA ALA A 276 -12.46 20.84 27.38
C ALA A 276 -11.83 21.76 28.46
N PRO A 277 -12.52 22.04 29.57
CA PRO A 277 -12.07 23.04 30.54
C PRO A 277 -10.72 22.72 31.20
N ASN A 278 -10.48 21.45 31.53
CA ASN A 278 -9.29 21.03 32.28
C ASN A 278 -8.34 20.16 31.44
N ALA A 279 -8.86 19.38 30.47
CA ALA A 279 -8.08 18.40 29.71
C ALA A 279 -7.41 18.99 28.47
N ARG A 280 -7.85 20.17 27.97
CA ARG A 280 -7.27 20.79 26.78
C ARG A 280 -5.77 21.07 26.92
N GLY A 281 -5.01 20.81 25.86
CA GLY A 281 -3.56 21.06 25.82
C GLY A 281 -2.74 20.09 26.65
N THR A 282 -3.30 18.94 27.05
CA THR A 282 -2.61 17.96 27.91
C THR A 282 -2.46 16.61 27.18
N GLU A 283 -1.39 15.87 27.47
CA GLU A 283 -1.15 14.51 27.00
C GLU A 283 -2.22 13.53 27.47
N ALA A 284 -2.83 13.78 28.64
CA ALA A 284 -3.90 12.95 29.20
C ALA A 284 -5.13 12.88 28.26
N SER A 285 -5.35 13.94 27.47
CA SER A 285 -6.46 13.98 26.48
C SER A 285 -6.12 13.30 25.16
N HIS A 286 -4.85 12.92 24.93
CA HIS A 286 -4.42 12.30 23.67
C HIS A 286 -5.00 10.88 23.52
N GLY A 287 -4.72 9.98 24.44
CA GLY A 287 -4.99 8.54 24.28
C GLY A 287 -5.91 7.91 25.35
N SER A 288 -6.66 8.71 26.10
CA SER A 288 -7.54 8.23 27.16
C SER A 288 -8.92 8.89 27.13
N ALA A 289 -9.91 8.21 27.72
CA ALA A 289 -11.21 8.82 27.96
C ALA A 289 -11.04 10.03 28.90
N LEU A 290 -11.75 11.13 28.61
CA LEU A 290 -11.63 12.38 29.40
C LEU A 290 -12.18 12.26 30.85
N GLY A 291 -13.05 11.28 31.08
CA GLY A 291 -13.80 11.12 32.33
C GLY A 291 -15.18 11.80 32.26
N ALA A 292 -16.13 11.23 32.99
CA ALA A 292 -17.53 11.65 32.91
C ALA A 292 -17.71 13.15 33.27
N ASP A 293 -17.02 13.62 34.30
CA ASP A 293 -17.10 15.03 34.74
C ASP A 293 -16.55 15.99 33.68
N GLU A 294 -15.46 15.65 33.04
CA GLU A 294 -14.86 16.50 32.01
C GLU A 294 -15.70 16.51 30.75
N VAL A 295 -16.29 15.36 30.36
CA VAL A 295 -17.24 15.29 29.22
C VAL A 295 -18.48 16.14 29.52
N ALA A 296 -19.05 16.05 30.70
CA ALA A 296 -20.18 16.86 31.11
C ALA A 296 -19.85 18.37 31.14
N ALA A 297 -18.68 18.73 31.64
CA ALA A 297 -18.19 20.11 31.64
C ALA A 297 -17.98 20.64 30.21
N THR A 298 -17.40 19.81 29.32
CA THR A 298 -17.24 20.17 27.92
C THR A 298 -18.55 20.39 27.20
N LYS A 299 -19.54 19.50 27.42
CA LYS A 299 -20.90 19.67 26.89
C LYS A 299 -21.55 20.97 27.34
N HIS A 300 -21.38 21.30 28.64
CA HIS A 300 -21.91 22.56 29.19
C HIS A 300 -21.29 23.78 28.48
N VAL A 301 -19.97 23.78 28.23
CA VAL A 301 -19.28 24.86 27.49
C VAL A 301 -19.84 24.99 26.07
N LEU A 302 -20.13 23.87 25.41
CA LEU A 302 -20.64 23.81 24.05
C LEU A 302 -22.18 24.00 23.97
N GLY A 303 -22.87 24.17 25.13
CA GLY A 303 -24.31 24.35 25.17
C GLY A 303 -25.12 23.09 24.83
N PHE A 304 -24.58 21.91 25.16
CA PHE A 304 -25.29 20.63 25.14
C PHE A 304 -25.75 20.24 26.55
N ASP A 305 -26.72 19.34 26.63
CA ASP A 305 -27.17 18.78 27.91
C ASP A 305 -26.08 17.85 28.47
N PRO A 306 -25.50 18.15 29.66
CA PRO A 306 -24.46 17.31 30.25
C PRO A 306 -24.87 15.86 30.53
N GLU A 307 -26.17 15.61 30.75
CA GLU A 307 -26.71 14.30 31.14
C GLU A 307 -27.07 13.45 29.91
N ARG A 308 -27.08 14.02 28.71
CA ARG A 308 -27.44 13.32 27.47
C ARG A 308 -26.21 12.98 26.65
N SER A 309 -26.08 11.69 26.28
CA SER A 309 -25.01 11.24 25.39
C SER A 309 -25.55 10.99 23.97
N PHE A 310 -24.68 11.19 22.97
CA PHE A 310 -24.99 11.01 21.55
C PHE A 310 -26.17 11.88 21.09
N GLU A 311 -26.23 13.11 21.56
CA GLU A 311 -27.28 14.06 21.18
C GLU A 311 -26.94 14.69 19.82
N VAL A 312 -27.83 14.50 18.84
CA VAL A 312 -27.75 15.12 17.51
C VAL A 312 -29.11 15.68 17.16
N SER A 313 -29.19 16.96 16.83
CA SER A 313 -30.44 17.56 16.45
C SER A 313 -30.77 17.27 14.98
N ASP A 314 -32.12 17.17 14.67
CA ASP A 314 -32.58 16.98 13.30
C ASP A 314 -32.17 18.15 12.38
N GLU A 315 -32.07 19.37 12.91
CA GLU A 315 -31.62 20.53 12.14
C GLU A 315 -30.15 20.41 11.71
N VAL A 316 -29.26 19.92 12.61
CA VAL A 316 -27.86 19.68 12.29
C VAL A 316 -27.76 18.59 11.21
N LEU A 317 -28.47 17.47 11.38
CA LEU A 317 -28.46 16.41 10.38
C LEU A 317 -29.01 16.88 9.01
N ALA A 318 -30.13 17.61 9.00
CA ALA A 318 -30.68 18.15 7.76
C ALA A 318 -29.68 19.11 7.08
N HIS A 319 -28.95 19.91 7.87
CA HIS A 319 -27.96 20.86 7.35
C HIS A 319 -26.72 20.10 6.76
N THR A 320 -26.14 19.17 7.50
CA THR A 320 -24.92 18.48 7.09
C THR A 320 -25.17 17.49 5.94
N ARG A 321 -26.32 16.82 5.91
CA ARG A 321 -26.74 15.89 4.86
C ARG A 321 -27.06 16.54 3.52
N ARG A 322 -27.07 17.88 3.42
CA ARG A 322 -26.99 18.55 2.11
C ARG A 322 -25.73 18.18 1.32
N ALA A 323 -24.78 17.54 1.96
CA ALA A 323 -23.67 16.89 1.26
C ALA A 323 -24.13 15.84 0.23
N LEU A 324 -25.25 15.14 0.48
CA LEU A 324 -25.87 14.22 -0.49
C LEU A 324 -26.33 14.95 -1.76
N ASP A 325 -26.98 16.09 -1.61
CA ASP A 325 -27.47 16.90 -2.77
C ASP A 325 -26.26 17.44 -3.56
N ARG A 326 -25.29 18.03 -2.87
CA ARG A 326 -24.04 18.53 -3.50
C ARG A 326 -23.26 17.41 -4.19
N GLY A 327 -23.19 16.23 -3.56
CA GLY A 327 -22.55 15.05 -4.13
C GLY A 327 -23.24 14.61 -5.42
N ALA A 328 -24.56 14.47 -5.40
CA ALA A 328 -25.35 14.10 -6.55
C ALA A 328 -25.22 15.12 -7.71
N GLU A 329 -25.17 16.44 -7.40
CA GLU A 329 -24.93 17.49 -8.39
C GLU A 329 -23.53 17.38 -9.01
N ALA A 330 -22.49 17.17 -8.19
CA ALA A 330 -21.10 16.99 -8.63
C ALA A 330 -20.94 15.72 -9.49
N HIS A 331 -21.57 14.63 -9.08
CA HIS A 331 -21.59 13.36 -9.79
C HIS A 331 -22.30 13.52 -11.16
N THR A 332 -23.48 14.12 -11.19
CA THR A 332 -24.19 14.42 -12.44
C THR A 332 -23.37 15.31 -13.39
N ALA A 333 -22.63 16.28 -12.86
CA ALA A 333 -21.76 17.12 -13.67
C ALA A 333 -20.55 16.33 -14.22
N TRP A 334 -20.02 15.40 -13.44
CA TRP A 334 -18.97 14.50 -13.86
C TRP A 334 -19.47 13.50 -14.91
N ASP A 335 -20.68 12.93 -14.75
CA ASP A 335 -21.30 12.02 -15.72
C ASP A 335 -21.39 12.64 -17.11
N LYS A 336 -21.71 13.92 -17.19
CA LYS A 336 -21.73 14.64 -18.46
C LYS A 336 -20.35 14.79 -19.08
N ARG A 337 -19.33 15.05 -18.26
CA ARG A 337 -17.93 15.16 -18.72
C ARG A 337 -17.38 13.83 -19.19
N ILE A 338 -17.58 12.76 -18.40
CA ILE A 338 -17.09 11.44 -18.76
C ILE A 338 -17.81 10.89 -20.00
N ALA A 339 -19.09 11.19 -20.19
CA ALA A 339 -19.82 10.83 -21.41
C ALA A 339 -19.26 11.57 -22.64
N ALA A 340 -19.01 12.88 -22.54
CA ALA A 340 -18.41 13.66 -23.62
C ALA A 340 -17.00 13.18 -23.95
N TRP A 341 -16.20 12.86 -22.92
CA TRP A 341 -14.87 12.28 -23.13
C TRP A 341 -14.94 10.89 -23.80
N ARG A 342 -15.90 10.02 -23.44
CA ARG A 342 -16.10 8.71 -24.06
C ARG A 342 -16.42 8.83 -25.55
N ASP A 343 -17.24 9.79 -25.91
CA ASP A 343 -17.58 10.07 -27.32
C ASP A 343 -16.37 10.61 -28.10
N ALA A 344 -15.53 11.42 -27.46
CA ALA A 344 -14.34 12.02 -28.08
C ALA A 344 -13.14 11.04 -28.17
N ALA A 345 -13.00 10.11 -27.23
CA ALA A 345 -11.86 9.21 -27.11
C ALA A 345 -12.28 7.73 -26.92
N PRO A 346 -12.95 7.10 -27.92
CA PRO A 346 -13.56 5.77 -27.76
C PRO A 346 -12.55 4.65 -27.47
N GLU A 347 -11.30 4.77 -27.94
CA GLU A 347 -10.25 3.78 -27.64
C GLU A 347 -9.80 3.87 -26.17
N HIS A 348 -9.60 5.09 -25.65
CA HIS A 348 -9.30 5.30 -24.24
C HIS A 348 -10.47 4.91 -23.34
N ALA A 349 -11.71 5.14 -23.78
CA ALA A 349 -12.91 4.72 -23.08
C ALA A 349 -13.00 3.17 -22.96
N ALA A 350 -12.68 2.45 -24.04
CA ALA A 350 -12.63 0.99 -24.01
C ALA A 350 -11.53 0.46 -23.07
N LEU A 351 -10.37 1.12 -23.06
CA LEU A 351 -9.29 0.82 -22.12
C LEU A 351 -9.73 1.08 -20.66
N PHE A 352 -10.35 2.22 -20.39
CA PHE A 352 -10.88 2.58 -19.07
C PHE A 352 -11.89 1.54 -18.57
N ASP A 353 -12.87 1.15 -19.40
CA ASP A 353 -13.87 0.15 -19.04
C ASP A 353 -13.25 -1.23 -18.73
N ARG A 354 -12.19 -1.59 -19.45
CA ARG A 354 -11.45 -2.82 -19.18
C ARG A 354 -10.73 -2.77 -17.84
N VAL A 355 -10.06 -1.65 -17.57
CA VAL A 355 -9.22 -1.47 -16.38
C VAL A 355 -10.08 -1.33 -15.13
N VAL A 356 -11.14 -0.51 -15.16
CA VAL A 356 -12.10 -0.38 -14.03
C VAL A 356 -12.76 -1.71 -13.69
N ALA A 357 -13.03 -2.53 -14.71
CA ALA A 357 -13.56 -3.89 -14.49
C ALA A 357 -12.48 -4.89 -13.99
N GLY A 358 -11.24 -4.45 -13.75
CA GLY A 358 -10.13 -5.30 -13.30
C GLY A 358 -9.69 -6.35 -14.32
N ARG A 359 -10.15 -6.27 -15.58
CA ARG A 359 -9.92 -7.30 -16.60
C ARG A 359 -8.58 -7.12 -17.30
N LEU A 360 -7.93 -8.25 -17.57
CA LEU A 360 -6.78 -8.33 -18.47
C LEU A 360 -7.26 -8.37 -19.94
N PRO A 361 -6.47 -7.88 -20.91
CA PRO A 361 -6.84 -7.95 -22.32
C PRO A 361 -6.89 -9.40 -22.80
N GLU A 362 -7.72 -9.69 -23.81
CA GLU A 362 -7.79 -11.02 -24.42
C GLU A 362 -6.45 -11.37 -25.08
N GLY A 363 -5.97 -12.59 -24.91
CA GLY A 363 -4.74 -13.09 -25.52
C GLY A 363 -3.43 -12.50 -24.95
N TRP A 364 -3.47 -11.74 -23.85
CA TRP A 364 -2.26 -11.16 -23.26
C TRP A 364 -1.21 -12.21 -22.87
N GLU A 365 -1.64 -13.41 -22.50
CA GLU A 365 -0.75 -14.52 -22.11
C GLU A 365 0.10 -15.02 -23.29
N ASP A 366 -0.41 -14.91 -24.52
CA ASP A 366 0.32 -15.32 -25.74
C ASP A 366 1.55 -14.44 -26.01
N THR A 367 1.63 -13.28 -25.36
CA THR A 367 2.79 -12.37 -25.46
C THR A 367 3.94 -12.79 -24.55
N LEU A 368 3.68 -13.64 -23.55
CA LEU A 368 4.70 -14.03 -22.58
C LEU A 368 5.81 -14.84 -23.26
N PRO A 369 7.09 -14.57 -22.91
CA PRO A 369 8.20 -15.29 -23.50
C PRO A 369 8.23 -16.75 -23.04
N VAL A 370 8.48 -17.65 -23.97
CA VAL A 370 8.88 -19.03 -23.71
C VAL A 370 10.40 -19.12 -23.85
N PHE A 371 11.07 -19.59 -22.83
CA PHE A 371 12.52 -19.73 -22.81
C PHE A 371 12.92 -21.14 -23.19
N GLU A 372 13.90 -21.27 -24.10
CA GLU A 372 14.40 -22.56 -24.58
C GLU A 372 15.05 -23.35 -23.41
N ALA A 373 14.64 -24.61 -23.27
CA ALA A 373 15.20 -25.50 -22.25
C ALA A 373 16.66 -25.85 -22.55
N GLY A 374 17.43 -26.13 -21.51
CA GLY A 374 18.87 -26.45 -21.59
C GLY A 374 19.77 -25.20 -21.57
N GLY A 375 19.21 -23.99 -21.68
CA GLY A 375 19.95 -22.75 -21.45
C GLY A 375 20.14 -22.45 -19.95
N SER A 376 20.82 -21.35 -19.64
CA SER A 376 20.99 -20.82 -18.27
C SER A 376 20.61 -19.35 -18.26
N VAL A 377 19.60 -18.99 -17.45
CA VAL A 377 19.08 -17.63 -17.35
C VAL A 377 18.85 -17.29 -15.86
N ALA A 378 19.29 -16.12 -15.42
CA ALA A 378 18.92 -15.60 -14.10
C ALA A 378 17.42 -15.27 -14.08
N THR A 379 16.70 -15.64 -13.01
CA THR A 379 15.25 -15.41 -12.98
C THR A 379 14.89 -13.91 -12.96
N ARG A 380 15.76 -13.04 -12.42
CA ARG A 380 15.61 -11.58 -12.58
C ARG A 380 15.65 -11.11 -14.04
N ALA A 381 16.51 -11.71 -14.86
CA ALA A 381 16.59 -11.37 -16.28
C ALA A 381 15.39 -11.91 -17.05
N ALA A 382 14.88 -13.08 -16.66
CA ALA A 382 13.62 -13.62 -17.20
C ALA A 382 12.44 -12.71 -16.87
N SER A 383 12.35 -12.24 -15.62
CA SER A 383 11.34 -11.26 -15.18
C SER A 383 11.40 -9.97 -16.01
N GLY A 384 12.60 -9.44 -16.27
CA GLY A 384 12.76 -8.28 -17.13
C GLY A 384 12.21 -8.52 -18.55
N LYS A 385 12.47 -9.70 -19.15
CA LYS A 385 11.91 -10.06 -20.46
C LYS A 385 10.38 -10.19 -20.44
N VAL A 386 9.82 -10.67 -19.34
CA VAL A 386 8.37 -10.72 -19.15
C VAL A 386 7.78 -9.31 -19.09
N LEU A 387 8.39 -8.39 -18.34
CA LEU A 387 7.97 -6.98 -18.29
C LEU A 387 8.04 -6.32 -19.69
N GLN A 388 9.07 -6.61 -20.49
CA GLN A 388 9.16 -6.13 -21.87
C GLN A 388 7.98 -6.63 -22.74
N ALA A 389 7.59 -7.88 -22.57
CA ALA A 389 6.47 -8.47 -23.32
C ALA A 389 5.11 -7.92 -22.86
N LEU A 390 4.93 -7.70 -21.56
CA LEU A 390 3.71 -7.14 -20.98
C LEU A 390 3.55 -5.64 -21.29
N GLY A 391 4.64 -4.90 -21.42
CA GLY A 391 4.65 -3.47 -21.64
C GLY A 391 3.69 -2.98 -22.73
N PRO A 392 3.71 -3.52 -23.95
CA PRO A 392 2.85 -3.09 -25.05
C PRO A 392 1.36 -3.42 -24.83
N VAL A 393 1.03 -4.47 -24.07
CA VAL A 393 -0.34 -4.98 -23.92
C VAL A 393 -1.04 -4.55 -22.66
N LEU A 394 -0.29 -4.12 -21.64
CA LEU A 394 -0.79 -3.65 -20.34
C LEU A 394 -0.31 -2.22 -20.07
N PRO A 395 -0.86 -1.20 -20.73
CA PRO A 395 -0.44 0.20 -20.49
C PRO A 395 -0.70 0.66 -19.05
N GLU A 396 -1.63 0.03 -18.33
CA GLU A 396 -1.91 0.27 -16.93
C GLU A 396 -0.88 -0.34 -15.96
N LEU A 397 0.05 -1.19 -16.43
CA LEU A 397 1.13 -1.74 -15.63
C LEU A 397 2.32 -0.77 -15.62
N TRP A 398 2.64 -0.21 -14.49
CA TRP A 398 3.70 0.77 -14.31
C TRP A 398 4.44 0.60 -12.98
N GLY A 399 5.60 1.21 -12.85
CA GLY A 399 6.40 1.08 -11.64
C GLY A 399 7.87 1.30 -11.89
N GLY A 400 8.72 0.78 -11.03
CA GLY A 400 10.16 0.98 -11.14
C GLY A 400 10.93 0.31 -10.02
N SER A 401 11.93 1.02 -9.46
CA SER A 401 12.81 0.46 -8.46
C SER A 401 13.30 1.53 -7.47
N ALA A 402 13.72 1.08 -6.30
CA ALA A 402 14.46 1.90 -5.34
C ALA A 402 15.93 2.00 -5.76
N ASP A 403 16.20 2.78 -6.82
CA ASP A 403 17.53 3.05 -7.41
C ASP A 403 18.29 1.80 -7.92
N LEU A 404 17.61 0.69 -8.10
CA LEU A 404 18.20 -0.60 -8.50
C LEU A 404 17.66 -1.14 -9.83
N ALA A 405 17.07 -0.28 -10.69
CA ALA A 405 16.36 -0.70 -11.91
C ALA A 405 17.21 -1.59 -12.84
N GLY A 406 18.47 -1.24 -13.06
CA GLY A 406 19.40 -2.05 -13.86
C GLY A 406 19.73 -3.40 -13.25
N SER A 407 19.84 -3.48 -11.92
CA SER A 407 20.10 -4.72 -11.20
C SER A 407 18.86 -5.60 -11.08
N ASN A 408 17.69 -5.00 -10.91
CA ASN A 408 16.42 -5.71 -10.75
C ASN A 408 15.76 -6.05 -12.10
N ASN A 409 16.20 -5.44 -13.21
CA ASN A 409 15.58 -5.52 -14.54
C ASN A 409 14.11 -5.09 -14.53
N THR A 410 13.81 -3.95 -13.92
CA THR A 410 12.44 -3.45 -13.71
C THR A 410 12.03 -2.31 -14.65
N THR A 411 12.89 -1.86 -15.54
CA THR A 411 12.55 -0.86 -16.56
C THR A 411 11.89 -1.53 -17.75
N ILE A 412 10.76 -0.99 -18.21
CA ILE A 412 10.15 -1.34 -19.49
C ILE A 412 10.77 -0.44 -20.57
N ASP A 413 11.40 -1.03 -21.58
CA ASP A 413 12.08 -0.28 -22.63
C ASP A 413 11.14 0.66 -23.39
N ARG A 414 11.69 1.79 -23.85
CA ARG A 414 10.97 2.78 -24.66
C ARG A 414 9.78 3.44 -23.93
N THR A 415 9.77 3.40 -22.61
CA THR A 415 8.80 4.14 -21.81
C THR A 415 9.48 5.37 -21.19
N SER A 416 8.71 6.46 -21.07
CA SER A 416 9.19 7.67 -20.42
C SER A 416 9.29 7.50 -18.90
N SER A 417 10.16 8.30 -18.28
CA SER A 417 10.26 8.41 -16.83
C SER A 417 9.15 9.31 -16.29
N PHE A 418 8.49 8.85 -15.20
CA PHE A 418 7.49 9.63 -14.48
C PHE A 418 8.16 10.79 -13.73
N LEU A 419 8.28 11.92 -14.42
CA LEU A 419 8.95 13.13 -13.94
C LEU A 419 8.11 14.36 -14.25
N PRO A 420 8.17 15.41 -13.41
CA PRO A 420 7.31 16.57 -13.59
C PRO A 420 7.59 17.33 -14.89
N ALA A 421 6.56 17.98 -15.40
CA ALA A 421 6.71 18.86 -16.56
C ALA A 421 7.84 19.89 -16.34
N GLY A 422 8.67 20.08 -17.38
CA GLY A 422 9.84 20.96 -17.32
C GLY A 422 11.07 20.36 -16.64
N ASN A 423 11.08 19.07 -16.31
CA ASN A 423 12.30 18.37 -15.92
C ASN A 423 13.29 18.33 -17.11
N PRO A 424 14.60 18.59 -16.90
CA PRO A 424 15.57 18.70 -17.99
C PRO A 424 15.98 17.37 -18.64
N LEU A 425 15.61 16.24 -18.08
CA LEU A 425 15.98 14.93 -18.60
C LEU A 425 15.18 14.61 -19.88
N PRO A 426 15.81 14.07 -20.94
CA PRO A 426 15.15 13.82 -22.22
C PRO A 426 13.98 12.83 -22.15
N GLU A 427 14.04 11.89 -21.19
CA GLU A 427 13.02 10.86 -20.95
C GLU A 427 11.91 11.32 -20.02
N ALA A 428 11.94 12.57 -19.56
CA ALA A 428 10.96 13.10 -18.60
C ALA A 428 9.58 13.30 -19.26
N ASP A 429 8.56 12.75 -18.60
CA ASP A 429 7.16 12.88 -18.98
C ASP A 429 6.33 12.87 -17.70
N PRO A 430 5.43 13.86 -17.47
CA PRO A 430 4.58 13.88 -16.29
C PRO A 430 3.67 12.65 -16.19
N TYR A 431 3.45 11.97 -17.30
CA TYR A 431 2.66 10.76 -17.43
C TYR A 431 3.52 9.51 -17.71
N GLY A 432 4.82 9.61 -17.48
CA GLY A 432 5.77 8.54 -17.72
C GLY A 432 5.47 7.27 -16.93
N ARG A 433 5.91 6.14 -17.44
CA ARG A 433 5.58 4.81 -16.90
C ARG A 433 6.63 4.27 -15.92
N THR A 434 7.87 4.75 -16.05
CA THR A 434 8.97 4.33 -15.17
C THR A 434 9.07 5.26 -13.97
N VAL A 435 8.87 4.72 -12.77
CA VAL A 435 8.96 5.46 -11.50
C VAL A 435 10.35 5.28 -10.91
N HIS A 436 11.01 6.39 -10.60
CA HIS A 436 12.28 6.42 -9.88
C HIS A 436 12.02 6.76 -8.41
N PHE A 437 11.86 5.73 -7.57
CA PHE A 437 11.61 5.94 -6.13
C PHE A 437 12.84 6.46 -5.38
N GLY A 438 14.04 6.31 -5.99
CA GLY A 438 15.31 6.59 -5.32
C GLY A 438 15.62 5.55 -4.24
N ILE A 439 16.63 5.79 -3.41
CA ILE A 439 17.03 4.90 -2.32
C ILE A 439 16.05 5.09 -1.15
N ARG A 440 14.80 4.62 -1.32
CA ARG A 440 13.66 4.82 -0.41
C ARG A 440 12.69 3.64 -0.49
N GLU A 441 13.11 2.48 -0.02
CA GLU A 441 12.34 1.24 -0.12
C GLU A 441 11.04 1.31 0.68
N PHE A 442 11.06 1.97 1.85
CA PHE A 442 9.88 2.09 2.70
C PHE A 442 8.81 2.96 2.04
N SER A 443 9.20 4.12 1.54
CA SER A 443 8.30 5.00 0.79
C SER A 443 7.77 4.31 -0.47
N MET A 444 8.65 3.67 -1.26
CA MET A 444 8.25 2.91 -2.45
C MET A 444 7.11 1.95 -2.14
N ALA A 445 7.26 1.11 -1.11
CA ALA A 445 6.23 0.13 -0.77
C ALA A 445 4.92 0.79 -0.28
N ALA A 446 5.02 1.86 0.52
CA ALA A 446 3.86 2.57 1.02
C ALA A 446 3.15 3.40 -0.08
N GLU A 447 3.90 4.01 -1.00
CA GLU A 447 3.35 4.69 -2.18
C GLU A 447 2.67 3.69 -3.13
N MET A 448 3.25 2.50 -3.32
CA MET A 448 2.61 1.43 -4.10
C MET A 448 1.27 1.01 -3.48
N ASN A 449 1.15 1.00 -2.15
CA ASN A 449 -0.15 0.79 -1.49
C ASN A 449 -1.14 1.90 -1.86
N GLY A 450 -0.70 3.16 -1.84
CA GLY A 450 -1.52 4.31 -2.26
C GLY A 450 -1.96 4.24 -3.72
N ILE A 451 -1.06 3.81 -4.61
CA ILE A 451 -1.36 3.59 -6.02
C ILE A 451 -2.42 2.49 -6.19
N ALA A 452 -2.27 1.38 -5.49
CA ALA A 452 -3.22 0.27 -5.56
C ALA A 452 -4.60 0.64 -4.97
N LEU A 453 -4.63 1.43 -3.88
CA LEU A 453 -5.85 1.96 -3.27
C LEU A 453 -6.59 2.96 -4.16
N HIS A 454 -5.85 3.77 -4.92
CA HIS A 454 -6.46 4.67 -5.90
C HIS A 454 -7.24 3.88 -6.96
N GLY A 455 -6.72 2.73 -7.36
CA GLY A 455 -7.31 1.85 -8.35
C GLY A 455 -6.90 2.18 -9.80
N ASN A 456 -7.54 1.51 -10.74
CA ASN A 456 -7.42 1.73 -12.19
C ASN A 456 -6.00 1.58 -12.79
N THR A 457 -5.03 1.12 -12.02
CA THR A 457 -3.68 0.81 -12.50
C THR A 457 -3.11 -0.41 -11.79
N ARG A 458 -2.01 -0.96 -12.29
CA ARG A 458 -1.28 -2.09 -11.73
C ARG A 458 0.14 -1.66 -11.44
N VAL A 459 0.57 -1.79 -10.20
CA VAL A 459 1.87 -1.29 -9.74
C VAL A 459 2.84 -2.41 -9.41
N TYR A 460 4.11 -2.21 -9.78
CA TYR A 460 5.22 -3.02 -9.32
C TYR A 460 6.38 -2.16 -8.83
N GLY A 461 7.15 -2.67 -7.88
CA GLY A 461 8.35 -1.99 -7.38
C GLY A 461 9.45 -2.98 -7.01
N GLY A 462 10.69 -2.65 -7.40
CA GLY A 462 11.84 -3.52 -7.26
C GLY A 462 12.89 -3.03 -6.26
N THR A 463 13.47 -3.98 -5.54
CA THR A 463 14.68 -3.82 -4.73
C THR A 463 15.34 -5.18 -4.51
N PHE A 464 16.49 -5.24 -3.81
CA PHE A 464 17.04 -6.52 -3.37
C PHE A 464 16.20 -7.12 -2.24
N LEU A 465 16.14 -8.45 -2.15
CA LEU A 465 15.32 -9.13 -1.14
C LEU A 465 15.70 -8.73 0.29
N VAL A 466 16.99 -8.56 0.58
CA VAL A 466 17.47 -8.14 1.90
C VAL A 466 16.88 -6.78 2.31
N PHE A 467 16.64 -5.86 1.38
CA PHE A 467 16.08 -4.55 1.66
C PHE A 467 14.56 -4.55 1.83
N SER A 468 13.90 -5.72 1.72
CA SER A 468 12.52 -5.89 2.19
C SER A 468 12.38 -5.60 3.69
N ASP A 469 13.46 -5.63 4.45
CA ASP A 469 13.49 -5.22 5.87
C ASP A 469 13.08 -3.77 6.06
N TYR A 470 13.56 -2.85 5.19
CA TYR A 470 13.10 -1.45 5.20
C TYR A 470 11.61 -1.32 4.87
N MET A 471 11.06 -2.23 4.07
CA MET A 471 9.67 -2.19 3.58
C MET A 471 8.67 -2.86 4.53
N ARG A 472 9.13 -3.54 5.56
CA ARG A 472 8.37 -4.52 6.36
C ARG A 472 6.97 -4.07 6.77
N ASN A 473 6.83 -2.84 7.28
CA ASN A 473 5.53 -2.33 7.71
C ASN A 473 4.59 -2.10 6.52
N ALA A 474 5.06 -1.48 5.43
CA ALA A 474 4.25 -1.22 4.25
C ALA A 474 3.78 -2.52 3.57
N VAL A 475 4.65 -3.54 3.48
CA VAL A 475 4.31 -4.88 2.97
C VAL A 475 3.25 -5.55 3.83
N ARG A 476 3.34 -5.40 5.16
CA ARG A 476 2.30 -5.88 6.08
C ARG A 476 0.98 -5.15 5.86
N MET A 477 1.00 -3.85 5.62
CA MET A 477 -0.20 -3.05 5.35
C MET A 477 -0.85 -3.43 4.03
N SER A 478 -0.07 -3.70 2.96
CA SER A 478 -0.66 -4.21 1.71
C SER A 478 -1.35 -5.56 1.88
N ALA A 479 -0.78 -6.45 2.71
CA ALA A 479 -1.39 -7.74 3.02
C ALA A 479 -2.68 -7.59 3.85
N LEU A 480 -2.67 -6.70 4.86
CA LEU A 480 -3.84 -6.40 5.68
C LEU A 480 -5.01 -5.85 4.85
N MET A 481 -4.72 -4.98 3.88
CA MET A 481 -5.69 -4.37 2.97
C MET A 481 -5.97 -5.24 1.71
N GLN A 482 -5.30 -6.37 1.54
CA GLN A 482 -5.43 -7.27 0.37
C GLN A 482 -5.17 -6.55 -0.97
N LEU A 483 -4.14 -5.72 -1.03
CA LEU A 483 -3.86 -4.89 -2.20
C LEU A 483 -3.14 -5.67 -3.32
N PRO A 484 -3.49 -5.44 -4.60
CA PRO A 484 -2.86 -6.07 -5.75
C PRO A 484 -1.50 -5.43 -6.10
N VAL A 485 -0.54 -5.53 -5.20
CA VAL A 485 0.80 -4.97 -5.33
C VAL A 485 1.80 -6.07 -5.69
N THR A 486 2.70 -5.82 -6.66
CA THR A 486 3.80 -6.74 -7.00
C THR A 486 5.14 -6.18 -6.54
N TYR A 487 5.74 -6.84 -5.56
CA TYR A 487 7.12 -6.60 -5.15
C TYR A 487 8.07 -7.47 -5.97
N VAL A 488 9.07 -6.88 -6.61
CA VAL A 488 10.11 -7.59 -7.38
C VAL A 488 11.38 -7.60 -6.55
N TRP A 489 11.60 -8.67 -5.79
CA TRP A 489 12.75 -8.82 -4.91
C TRP A 489 13.82 -9.69 -5.56
N THR A 490 14.92 -9.09 -5.98
CA THR A 490 16.04 -9.82 -6.59
C THR A 490 17.16 -10.11 -5.59
N HIS A 491 18.20 -10.84 -6.01
CA HIS A 491 19.32 -11.20 -5.13
C HIS A 491 18.85 -12.03 -3.94
N ASP A 492 18.19 -13.13 -4.25
CA ASP A 492 17.30 -13.93 -3.39
C ASP A 492 18.00 -14.78 -2.32
N SER A 493 19.34 -14.94 -2.37
CA SER A 493 20.08 -15.83 -1.47
C SER A 493 21.58 -15.49 -1.42
N VAL A 494 22.36 -16.25 -0.68
CA VAL A 494 23.85 -16.21 -0.69
C VAL A 494 24.40 -16.39 -2.10
N GLY A 495 23.63 -16.91 -3.05
CA GLY A 495 23.97 -17.02 -4.46
C GLY A 495 24.17 -15.67 -5.19
N LEU A 496 23.90 -14.54 -4.55
CA LEU A 496 24.26 -13.23 -5.10
C LEU A 496 25.77 -12.98 -5.10
N GLY A 497 26.52 -13.63 -4.18
CA GLY A 497 27.98 -13.71 -4.23
C GLY A 497 28.71 -12.67 -3.39
N GLU A 498 29.60 -11.94 -4.02
CA GLU A 498 30.70 -11.19 -3.43
C GLU A 498 30.28 -10.01 -2.55
N ASP A 499 29.05 -9.49 -2.69
CA ASP A 499 28.52 -8.38 -1.87
C ASP A 499 28.45 -8.74 -0.38
N GLY A 500 28.39 -10.03 -0.07
CA GLY A 500 28.55 -10.56 1.28
C GLY A 500 27.31 -10.42 2.18
N PRO A 501 27.50 -10.64 3.50
CA PRO A 501 26.40 -10.83 4.46
C PRO A 501 25.39 -9.69 4.54
N THR A 502 25.79 -8.45 4.30
CA THR A 502 24.89 -7.28 4.35
C THR A 502 23.87 -7.25 3.21
N HIS A 503 24.08 -8.04 2.16
CA HIS A 503 23.22 -8.13 0.99
C HIS A 503 22.59 -9.51 0.81
N GLN A 504 23.04 -10.50 1.57
CA GLN A 504 22.63 -11.90 1.48
C GLN A 504 21.46 -12.19 2.44
N PRO A 505 20.23 -12.38 1.93
CA PRO A 505 19.09 -12.74 2.77
C PRO A 505 19.23 -14.17 3.30
N VAL A 506 18.87 -14.38 4.54
CA VAL A 506 18.87 -15.69 5.21
C VAL A 506 17.49 -15.98 5.79
N GLU A 507 17.01 -15.14 6.70
CA GLU A 507 15.73 -15.30 7.40
C GLU A 507 14.53 -14.70 6.61
N HIS A 508 14.79 -13.91 5.60
CA HIS A 508 13.79 -13.08 4.91
C HIS A 508 12.62 -13.88 4.34
N LEU A 509 12.89 -15.02 3.67
CA LEU A 509 11.84 -15.86 3.10
C LEU A 509 10.86 -16.37 4.17
N ALA A 510 11.39 -16.89 5.28
CA ALA A 510 10.56 -17.36 6.39
C ALA A 510 9.79 -16.21 7.05
N ALA A 511 10.45 -15.07 7.27
CA ALA A 511 9.85 -13.89 7.87
C ALA A 511 8.74 -13.28 7.00
N LEU A 512 8.90 -13.27 5.68
CA LEU A 512 7.90 -12.78 4.74
C LEU A 512 6.70 -13.75 4.65
N ARG A 513 6.93 -15.06 4.56
CA ARG A 513 5.89 -16.10 4.60
C ARG A 513 5.09 -16.10 5.90
N ALA A 514 5.63 -15.52 6.99
CA ALA A 514 4.90 -15.35 8.25
C ALA A 514 3.89 -14.20 8.22
N ILE A 515 3.85 -13.35 7.19
CA ILE A 515 2.85 -12.28 7.04
C ILE A 515 1.57 -12.89 6.46
N PRO A 516 0.44 -12.91 7.19
CA PRO A 516 -0.81 -13.42 6.66
C PRO A 516 -1.25 -12.63 5.42
N GLY A 517 -1.61 -13.33 4.34
CA GLY A 517 -2.11 -12.71 3.10
C GLY A 517 -1.03 -12.21 2.14
N LEU A 518 0.26 -12.28 2.48
CA LEU A 518 1.35 -12.07 1.53
C LEU A 518 1.67 -13.39 0.82
N ASN A 519 1.76 -13.36 -0.51
CA ASN A 519 2.18 -14.50 -1.31
C ASN A 519 3.65 -14.34 -1.70
N VAL A 520 4.51 -15.26 -1.29
CA VAL A 520 5.93 -15.28 -1.64
C VAL A 520 6.15 -16.28 -2.77
N VAL A 521 6.64 -15.80 -3.93
CA VAL A 521 6.78 -16.61 -5.14
C VAL A 521 8.26 -16.62 -5.55
N ARG A 522 8.91 -17.76 -5.44
CA ARG A 522 10.34 -17.95 -5.74
C ARG A 522 10.52 -18.99 -6.86
N PRO A 523 10.45 -18.56 -8.14
CA PRO A 523 10.51 -19.47 -9.28
C PRO A 523 11.90 -20.09 -9.46
N ALA A 524 11.94 -21.35 -9.91
CA ALA A 524 13.16 -22.12 -10.10
C ALA A 524 13.93 -21.77 -11.39
N ASP A 525 13.23 -21.25 -12.40
CA ASP A 525 13.83 -20.95 -13.69
C ASP A 525 13.06 -19.86 -14.48
N ALA A 526 13.48 -19.62 -15.71
CA ALA A 526 12.92 -18.59 -16.57
C ALA A 526 11.45 -18.87 -16.94
N ASN A 527 11.05 -20.10 -17.18
CA ASN A 527 9.69 -20.47 -17.56
C ASN A 527 8.75 -20.45 -16.34
N GLU A 528 9.21 -20.90 -15.16
CA GLU A 528 8.46 -20.68 -13.92
C GLU A 528 8.28 -19.19 -13.62
N THR A 529 9.28 -18.34 -13.94
CA THR A 529 9.16 -16.87 -13.75
C THR A 529 8.07 -16.28 -14.64
N ALA A 530 7.98 -16.71 -15.90
CA ALA A 530 6.90 -16.27 -16.81
C ALA A 530 5.52 -16.74 -16.29
N THR A 531 5.42 -17.99 -15.84
CA THR A 531 4.20 -18.54 -15.21
C THR A 531 3.83 -17.79 -13.93
N ALA A 532 4.81 -17.43 -13.11
CA ALA A 532 4.60 -16.67 -11.88
C ALA A 532 4.00 -15.29 -12.17
N TRP A 533 4.55 -14.53 -13.11
CA TRP A 533 3.99 -13.25 -13.54
C TRP A 533 2.54 -13.40 -14.06
N ALA A 534 2.29 -14.42 -14.89
CA ALA A 534 0.94 -14.67 -15.40
C ALA A 534 -0.05 -14.92 -14.25
N GLU A 535 0.31 -15.77 -13.32
CA GLU A 535 -0.56 -16.11 -12.20
C GLU A 535 -0.76 -14.93 -11.23
N ILE A 536 0.27 -14.12 -10.95
CA ILE A 536 0.15 -12.88 -10.17
C ILE A 536 -0.88 -11.94 -10.79
N LEU A 537 -0.77 -11.68 -12.10
CA LEU A 537 -1.69 -10.77 -12.79
C LEU A 537 -3.13 -11.29 -12.81
N ARG A 538 -3.33 -12.62 -12.98
CA ARG A 538 -4.67 -13.23 -12.88
C ARG A 538 -5.24 -13.08 -11.47
N ARG A 539 -4.44 -13.35 -10.44
CA ARG A 539 -4.85 -13.23 -9.03
C ARG A 539 -5.18 -11.80 -8.67
N HIS A 540 -4.42 -10.82 -9.15
CA HIS A 540 -4.75 -9.41 -8.96
C HIS A 540 -6.14 -9.03 -9.50
N SER A 541 -6.64 -9.75 -10.51
CA SER A 541 -7.96 -9.52 -11.10
C SER A 541 -9.09 -10.31 -10.42
N THR A 542 -8.80 -11.43 -9.73
CA THR A 542 -9.82 -12.37 -9.24
C THR A 542 -9.84 -12.53 -7.72
N ALA A 543 -8.69 -12.40 -7.08
CA ALA A 543 -8.48 -12.55 -5.64
C ALA A 543 -7.29 -11.66 -5.23
N PRO A 544 -7.49 -10.33 -5.16
CA PRO A 544 -6.41 -9.38 -4.95
C PRO A 544 -5.67 -9.65 -3.63
N ALA A 545 -4.35 -9.68 -3.72
CA ALA A 545 -3.43 -9.81 -2.62
C ALA A 545 -2.03 -9.34 -3.06
N PRO A 546 -1.15 -8.93 -2.14
CA PRO A 546 0.23 -8.62 -2.49
C PRO A 546 1.05 -9.87 -2.80
N HIS A 547 1.95 -9.73 -3.77
CA HIS A 547 2.85 -10.79 -4.19
C HIS A 547 4.31 -10.31 -4.14
N GLY A 548 5.17 -11.09 -3.49
CA GLY A 548 6.62 -10.92 -3.52
C GLY A 548 7.26 -11.91 -4.49
N LEU A 549 7.68 -11.44 -5.66
CA LEU A 549 8.38 -12.23 -6.65
C LEU A 549 9.88 -12.22 -6.36
N VAL A 550 10.41 -13.35 -5.91
CA VAL A 550 11.77 -13.50 -5.38
C VAL A 550 12.68 -14.16 -6.43
N LEU A 551 13.72 -13.44 -6.86
CA LEU A 551 14.45 -13.74 -8.08
C LEU A 551 15.96 -13.84 -7.88
N THR A 552 16.61 -14.79 -8.57
CA THR A 552 18.05 -15.01 -8.53
C THR A 552 18.85 -13.92 -9.24
N ARG A 553 20.07 -13.64 -8.75
CA ARG A 553 21.10 -12.91 -9.50
C ARG A 553 21.84 -13.82 -10.47
N GLN A 554 22.18 -15.02 -10.03
CA GLN A 554 22.92 -16.03 -10.80
C GLN A 554 22.02 -16.73 -11.82
N GLY A 555 22.62 -17.21 -12.91
CA GLY A 555 21.92 -18.04 -13.89
C GLY A 555 21.57 -19.41 -13.33
N VAL A 556 20.37 -19.89 -13.69
CA VAL A 556 19.87 -21.22 -13.34
C VAL A 556 19.45 -21.96 -14.61
N PRO A 557 19.52 -23.30 -14.63
CA PRO A 557 19.12 -24.09 -15.82
C PRO A 557 17.64 -23.88 -16.14
N THR A 558 17.36 -23.51 -17.37
CA THR A 558 15.99 -23.38 -17.89
C THR A 558 15.44 -24.76 -18.26
N ARG A 559 14.22 -25.04 -17.83
CA ARG A 559 13.48 -26.28 -18.08
C ARG A 559 12.32 -26.03 -19.04
N GLU A 560 11.70 -27.11 -19.51
CA GLU A 560 10.46 -27.01 -20.29
C GLU A 560 9.35 -26.30 -19.48
N PRO A 561 8.50 -25.47 -20.11
CA PRO A 561 7.38 -24.83 -19.44
C PRO A 561 6.46 -25.86 -18.78
N ASN A 562 6.07 -25.59 -17.54
CA ASN A 562 5.08 -26.42 -16.83
C ASN A 562 3.98 -25.54 -16.22
N PRO A 563 2.76 -25.58 -16.75
CA PRO A 563 1.66 -24.77 -16.23
C PRO A 563 1.25 -25.12 -14.79
N ALA A 564 1.67 -26.28 -14.28
CA ALA A 564 1.40 -26.66 -12.89
C ALA A 564 2.16 -25.80 -11.89
N ALA A 565 3.17 -25.04 -12.31
CA ALA A 565 3.86 -24.05 -11.46
C ALA A 565 2.89 -22.98 -10.91
N ALA A 566 1.83 -22.63 -11.65
CA ALA A 566 0.76 -21.74 -11.18
C ALA A 566 -0.01 -22.25 -9.94
N ARG A 567 0.16 -23.53 -9.58
CA ARG A 567 -0.44 -24.12 -8.37
C ARG A 567 0.42 -24.00 -7.12
N GLY A 568 1.59 -23.35 -7.24
CA GLY A 568 2.49 -23.07 -6.11
C GLY A 568 3.38 -24.23 -5.68
N GLY A 569 3.03 -25.48 -6.03
CA GLY A 569 3.85 -26.68 -5.80
C GLY A 569 3.41 -27.79 -6.74
N TYR A 570 4.36 -28.46 -7.41
CA TYR A 570 4.05 -29.49 -8.38
C TYR A 570 5.18 -30.54 -8.52
N VAL A 571 4.84 -31.72 -9.02
CA VAL A 571 5.83 -32.76 -9.34
C VAL A 571 6.60 -32.36 -10.57
N LEU A 572 7.87 -31.97 -10.39
CA LEU A 572 8.78 -31.60 -11.49
C LEU A 572 9.37 -32.86 -12.15
N ALA A 573 9.75 -33.84 -11.37
CA ALA A 573 10.24 -35.13 -11.85
C ALA A 573 9.78 -36.24 -10.89
N ASP A 574 9.09 -37.26 -11.42
CA ASP A 574 8.62 -38.37 -10.60
C ASP A 574 9.67 -39.49 -10.49
N ALA A 575 9.42 -40.44 -9.58
CA ALA A 575 10.21 -41.65 -9.47
C ALA A 575 10.20 -42.42 -10.80
N SER A 576 11.35 -42.99 -11.19
CA SER A 576 11.50 -43.70 -12.44
C SER A 576 10.74 -45.04 -12.47
N ALA A 577 10.47 -45.61 -11.28
CA ALA A 577 9.71 -46.86 -11.13
C ALA A 577 8.89 -46.84 -9.83
N GLY A 578 7.61 -47.12 -9.96
CA GLY A 578 6.69 -47.27 -8.81
C GLY A 578 6.37 -45.95 -8.09
N ALA A 579 5.98 -46.08 -6.83
CA ALA A 579 5.80 -44.93 -5.95
C ALA A 579 7.15 -44.42 -5.41
N PRO A 580 7.32 -43.13 -5.13
CA PRO A 580 8.56 -42.62 -4.59
C PRO A 580 8.80 -43.13 -3.15
N ASP A 581 10.03 -43.54 -2.87
CA ASP A 581 10.53 -43.82 -1.52
C ASP A 581 10.90 -42.51 -0.81
N VAL A 582 11.35 -41.50 -1.57
CA VAL A 582 11.80 -40.19 -1.09
C VAL A 582 11.17 -39.06 -1.92
N VAL A 583 10.81 -37.94 -1.26
CA VAL A 583 10.40 -36.70 -1.91
C VAL A 583 11.38 -35.59 -1.59
N LEU A 584 11.98 -34.99 -2.62
CA LEU A 584 12.82 -33.79 -2.53
C LEU A 584 11.96 -32.57 -2.87
N ILE A 585 11.86 -31.61 -1.96
CA ILE A 585 11.11 -30.37 -2.10
C ILE A 585 12.11 -29.22 -2.24
N ALA A 586 12.04 -28.45 -3.30
CA ALA A 586 12.96 -27.33 -3.47
C ALA A 586 12.24 -26.12 -4.10
N THR A 587 12.84 -24.94 -3.91
CA THR A 587 12.36 -23.69 -4.48
C THR A 587 13.53 -22.88 -5.05
N GLY A 588 13.26 -21.99 -5.98
CA GLY A 588 14.27 -21.12 -6.56
C GLY A 588 15.46 -21.87 -7.15
N SER A 589 16.66 -21.32 -6.98
CA SER A 589 17.89 -21.87 -7.54
C SER A 589 18.24 -23.27 -7.02
N GLU A 590 17.70 -23.71 -5.90
CA GLU A 590 18.02 -24.99 -5.28
C GLU A 590 17.28 -26.17 -5.93
N VAL A 591 16.28 -25.91 -6.77
CA VAL A 591 15.59 -26.97 -7.55
C VAL A 591 16.56 -27.76 -8.43
N GLN A 592 17.59 -27.12 -8.99
CA GLN A 592 18.61 -27.82 -9.76
C GLN A 592 19.41 -28.84 -8.91
N LEU A 593 19.62 -28.54 -7.62
CA LEU A 593 20.32 -29.43 -6.70
C LEU A 593 19.46 -30.67 -6.38
N ALA A 594 18.16 -30.45 -6.16
CA ALA A 594 17.21 -31.54 -5.93
C ALA A 594 17.12 -32.48 -7.14
N VAL A 595 17.14 -31.93 -8.37
CA VAL A 595 17.14 -32.75 -9.59
C VAL A 595 18.41 -33.57 -9.73
N ALA A 596 19.60 -32.97 -9.51
CA ALA A 596 20.88 -33.71 -9.56
C ALA A 596 20.97 -34.75 -8.45
N ALA A 597 20.47 -34.46 -7.24
CA ALA A 597 20.39 -35.42 -6.15
C ALA A 597 19.46 -36.59 -6.49
N ARG A 598 18.33 -36.35 -7.13
CA ARG A 598 17.41 -37.37 -7.63
C ARG A 598 18.13 -38.32 -8.59
N GLU A 599 18.88 -37.79 -9.57
CA GLU A 599 19.60 -38.59 -10.55
C GLU A 599 20.59 -39.56 -9.83
N ALA A 600 21.29 -39.09 -8.81
CA ALA A 600 22.19 -39.92 -8.01
C ALA A 600 21.45 -41.03 -7.21
N LEU A 601 20.33 -40.67 -6.56
CA LEU A 601 19.52 -41.62 -5.77
C LEU A 601 18.85 -42.69 -6.65
N GLU A 602 18.32 -42.30 -7.81
CA GLU A 602 17.75 -43.22 -8.80
C GLU A 602 18.81 -44.19 -9.35
N ALA A 603 20.02 -43.72 -9.60
CA ALA A 603 21.13 -44.61 -10.00
C ALA A 603 21.53 -45.63 -8.93
N GLU A 604 21.24 -45.35 -7.66
CA GLU A 604 21.41 -46.26 -6.53
C GLU A 604 20.19 -47.19 -6.31
N GLY A 605 19.15 -47.03 -7.13
CA GLY A 605 17.88 -47.80 -7.02
C GLY A 605 16.92 -47.28 -5.94
N THR A 606 17.01 -46.01 -5.57
CA THR A 606 16.08 -45.35 -4.65
C THR A 606 15.08 -44.49 -5.44
N PRO A 607 13.80 -44.93 -5.59
CA PRO A 607 12.79 -44.16 -6.31
C PRO A 607 12.57 -42.79 -5.66
N THR A 608 12.82 -41.73 -6.40
CA THR A 608 12.87 -40.35 -5.85
C THR A 608 12.05 -39.39 -6.68
N ARG A 609 11.15 -38.64 -6.02
CA ARG A 609 10.38 -37.56 -6.61
C ARG A 609 11.00 -36.20 -6.29
N VAL A 610 11.02 -35.30 -7.28
CA VAL A 610 11.32 -33.88 -7.07
C VAL A 610 10.04 -33.06 -7.18
N VAL A 611 9.81 -32.19 -6.21
CA VAL A 611 8.73 -31.19 -6.19
C VAL A 611 9.37 -29.81 -6.28
N SER A 612 9.01 -29.04 -7.31
CA SER A 612 9.25 -27.60 -7.33
C SER A 612 8.14 -26.92 -6.56
N MET A 613 8.47 -26.05 -5.62
CA MET A 613 7.53 -25.36 -4.72
C MET A 613 7.73 -23.84 -4.80
N PRO A 614 7.40 -23.20 -5.94
CA PRO A 614 7.60 -21.76 -6.10
C PRO A 614 6.81 -20.91 -5.10
N SER A 615 5.64 -21.34 -4.60
CA SER A 615 4.87 -20.63 -3.57
C SER A 615 4.15 -21.59 -2.65
N VAL A 616 4.49 -21.57 -1.38
CA VAL A 616 3.82 -22.38 -0.37
C VAL A 616 2.39 -21.92 -0.13
N GLU A 617 2.12 -20.62 -0.27
CA GLU A 617 0.79 -20.03 -0.10
C GLU A 617 -0.16 -20.55 -1.19
N TRP A 618 0.23 -20.48 -2.46
CA TRP A 618 -0.56 -20.99 -3.58
C TRP A 618 -0.77 -22.50 -3.51
N PHE A 619 0.22 -23.25 -3.00
CA PHE A 619 0.12 -24.68 -2.82
C PHE A 619 -0.90 -25.03 -1.71
N GLU A 620 -0.92 -24.31 -0.60
CA GLU A 620 -1.84 -24.54 0.50
C GLU A 620 -3.31 -24.26 0.14
N GLU A 621 -3.56 -23.38 -0.84
CA GLU A 621 -4.90 -23.11 -1.38
C GLU A 621 -5.44 -24.26 -2.24
N GLN A 622 -4.57 -25.17 -2.70
CA GLN A 622 -5.01 -26.26 -3.57
C GLN A 622 -5.87 -27.28 -2.80
N PRO A 623 -6.80 -27.96 -3.50
CA PRO A 623 -7.57 -29.06 -2.91
C PRO A 623 -6.66 -30.11 -2.27
N ARG A 624 -7.13 -30.72 -1.18
CA ARG A 624 -6.37 -31.73 -0.43
C ARG A 624 -5.86 -32.87 -1.32
N GLU A 625 -6.68 -33.34 -2.23
CA GLU A 625 -6.35 -34.42 -3.17
C GLU A 625 -5.15 -34.05 -4.03
N TYR A 626 -5.07 -32.79 -4.49
CA TYR A 626 -3.92 -32.30 -5.25
C TYR A 626 -2.67 -32.25 -4.37
N ARG A 627 -2.77 -31.64 -3.19
CA ARG A 627 -1.62 -31.53 -2.27
C ARG A 627 -1.09 -32.92 -1.88
N GLU A 628 -1.96 -33.89 -1.62
CA GLU A 628 -1.57 -35.27 -1.31
C GLU A 628 -1.05 -36.02 -2.55
N SER A 629 -1.45 -35.67 -3.77
CA SER A 629 -0.85 -36.22 -5.00
C SER A 629 0.57 -35.75 -5.22
N VAL A 630 0.89 -34.49 -4.83
CA VAL A 630 2.24 -33.90 -4.92
C VAL A 630 3.12 -34.38 -3.79
N LEU A 631 2.63 -34.34 -2.54
CA LEU A 631 3.30 -34.75 -1.31
C LEU A 631 2.52 -35.92 -0.64
N PRO A 632 2.67 -37.16 -1.14
CA PRO A 632 1.89 -38.27 -0.65
C PRO A 632 2.11 -38.50 0.86
N PRO A 633 1.05 -38.59 1.69
CA PRO A 633 1.19 -38.79 3.14
C PRO A 633 1.91 -40.08 3.53
N ALA A 634 1.85 -41.10 2.68
CA ALA A 634 2.54 -42.37 2.90
C ALA A 634 4.07 -42.27 2.79
N VAL A 635 4.59 -41.24 2.10
CA VAL A 635 6.03 -41.03 1.95
C VAL A 635 6.52 -40.10 3.04
N ARG A 636 7.09 -40.68 4.11
CA ARG A 636 7.62 -39.94 5.27
C ARG A 636 9.05 -39.43 5.04
N ALA A 637 9.79 -40.08 4.16
CA ALA A 637 11.14 -39.62 3.80
C ALA A 637 11.04 -38.40 2.89
N ARG A 638 11.31 -37.21 3.43
CA ARG A 638 11.23 -35.95 2.73
C ARG A 638 12.43 -35.05 3.03
N VAL A 639 12.92 -34.38 2.02
CA VAL A 639 13.99 -33.39 2.19
C VAL A 639 13.53 -32.07 1.57
N ALA A 640 13.64 -30.98 2.31
CA ALA A 640 13.47 -29.64 1.76
C ALA A 640 14.84 -28.99 1.53
N VAL A 641 14.97 -28.21 0.45
CA VAL A 641 16.21 -27.51 0.08
C VAL A 641 15.90 -26.06 -0.26
N GLU A 642 16.40 -25.13 0.54
CA GLU A 642 16.26 -23.68 0.31
C GLU A 642 17.46 -22.95 0.93
N ALA A 643 18.12 -22.07 0.15
CA ALA A 643 19.22 -21.24 0.63
C ALA A 643 18.70 -20.06 1.49
N GLY A 644 18.19 -20.39 2.64
CA GLY A 644 17.65 -19.56 3.68
C GLY A 644 17.42 -20.39 4.93
N ILE A 645 16.85 -19.76 6.00
CA ILE A 645 16.58 -20.47 7.26
C ILE A 645 15.50 -21.54 7.09
N GLY A 646 15.70 -22.70 7.68
CA GLY A 646 14.87 -23.90 7.47
C GLY A 646 13.46 -23.86 8.07
N LEU A 647 13.11 -22.80 8.80
CA LEU A 647 11.88 -22.71 9.63
C LEU A 647 10.59 -23.07 8.89
N THR A 648 10.41 -22.59 7.66
CA THR A 648 9.20 -22.83 6.84
C THR A 648 8.98 -24.33 6.56
N TRP A 649 10.07 -25.09 6.38
CA TRP A 649 10.04 -26.42 5.78
C TRP A 649 9.67 -27.54 6.74
N HIS A 650 9.79 -27.33 8.05
CA HIS A 650 9.45 -28.37 9.05
C HIS A 650 8.01 -28.88 8.94
N LYS A 651 7.07 -28.02 8.52
CA LYS A 651 5.67 -28.41 8.25
C LYS A 651 5.54 -29.44 7.12
N TYR A 652 6.41 -29.36 6.11
CA TYR A 652 6.30 -30.18 4.89
C TYR A 652 7.13 -31.47 4.95
N VAL A 653 8.23 -31.44 5.67
CA VAL A 653 9.12 -32.60 5.75
C VAL A 653 8.70 -33.59 6.85
N GLY A 654 8.05 -33.12 7.91
CA GLY A 654 7.59 -33.99 9.01
C GLY A 654 8.70 -34.51 9.90
N ASP A 655 8.39 -35.57 10.69
CA ASP A 655 9.24 -36.10 11.76
C ASP A 655 10.48 -36.88 11.27
N ALA A 656 10.36 -37.59 10.16
CA ALA A 656 11.47 -38.31 9.53
C ALA A 656 12.27 -37.41 8.58
N GLY A 657 11.83 -36.20 8.31
CA GLY A 657 12.38 -35.32 7.30
C GLY A 657 13.71 -34.67 7.65
N ARG A 658 14.33 -34.08 6.64
CA ARG A 658 15.56 -33.27 6.74
C ARG A 658 15.37 -31.96 5.99
N VAL A 659 16.09 -30.92 6.43
CA VAL A 659 16.13 -29.63 5.75
C VAL A 659 17.59 -29.30 5.45
N VAL A 660 17.89 -29.03 4.18
CA VAL A 660 19.16 -28.44 3.75
C VAL A 660 18.94 -26.93 3.66
N SER A 661 19.40 -26.21 4.68
CA SER A 661 19.12 -24.80 4.93
C SER A 661 20.38 -24.05 5.37
N LEU A 662 20.30 -22.75 5.52
CA LEU A 662 21.36 -21.88 6.01
C LEU A 662 20.96 -21.33 7.38
N GLU A 663 21.64 -21.77 8.44
CA GLU A 663 21.33 -21.37 9.83
C GLU A 663 22.34 -20.35 10.39
N HIS A 664 23.06 -19.64 9.51
CA HIS A 664 24.01 -18.59 9.83
C HIS A 664 24.09 -17.56 8.71
N PHE A 665 24.64 -16.38 8.99
CA PHE A 665 24.87 -15.38 7.96
C PHE A 665 25.89 -15.86 6.91
N GLY A 666 25.79 -15.28 5.71
CA GLY A 666 26.66 -15.62 4.59
C GLY A 666 28.09 -15.08 4.70
N ALA A 667 28.80 -15.07 3.60
CA ALA A 667 30.16 -14.55 3.48
C ALA A 667 30.41 -13.96 2.08
N SER A 668 31.50 -13.19 1.93
CA SER A 668 31.91 -12.63 0.64
C SER A 668 32.78 -13.64 -0.11
N ALA A 669 32.21 -14.26 -1.15
CA ALA A 669 32.89 -15.10 -2.12
C ALA A 669 31.97 -15.25 -3.36
N ASP A 670 32.48 -15.90 -4.43
CA ASP A 670 31.63 -16.25 -5.56
C ASP A 670 30.53 -17.25 -5.16
N ALA A 671 29.40 -17.20 -5.88
CA ALA A 671 28.21 -18.00 -5.59
C ALA A 671 28.53 -19.52 -5.49
N LYS A 672 29.39 -20.07 -6.37
CA LYS A 672 29.70 -21.47 -6.40
C LYS A 672 30.47 -21.88 -5.14
N THR A 673 31.46 -21.09 -4.71
CA THR A 673 32.20 -21.28 -3.48
C THR A 673 31.26 -21.28 -2.28
N LEU A 674 30.37 -20.28 -2.16
CA LEU A 674 29.45 -20.17 -1.05
C LEU A 674 28.45 -21.34 -0.99
N PHE A 675 27.87 -21.72 -2.12
CA PHE A 675 27.00 -22.91 -2.17
C PHE A 675 27.72 -24.18 -1.72
N THR A 676 28.97 -24.38 -2.16
CA THR A 676 29.76 -25.54 -1.78
C THR A 676 30.11 -25.56 -0.29
N GLU A 677 30.64 -24.44 0.23
CA GLU A 677 31.06 -24.31 1.64
C GLU A 677 29.87 -24.41 2.61
N PHE A 678 28.69 -23.91 2.21
CA PHE A 678 27.50 -23.97 3.04
C PHE A 678 26.63 -25.22 2.83
N GLY A 679 27.15 -26.19 2.05
CA GLY A 679 26.52 -27.50 1.88
C GLY A 679 25.33 -27.53 0.90
N PHE A 680 25.16 -26.52 0.08
CA PHE A 680 24.15 -26.53 -1.00
C PHE A 680 24.72 -27.27 -2.22
N THR A 681 24.85 -28.60 -2.09
CA THR A 681 25.32 -29.49 -3.15
C THR A 681 24.39 -30.68 -3.35
N ALA A 682 24.40 -31.26 -4.54
CA ALA A 682 23.57 -32.43 -4.85
C ALA A 682 23.92 -33.62 -3.96
N GLU A 683 25.21 -33.79 -3.64
CA GLU A 683 25.71 -34.84 -2.76
C GLU A 683 25.15 -34.71 -1.35
N HIS A 684 25.10 -33.50 -0.78
CA HIS A 684 24.57 -33.26 0.55
C HIS A 684 23.05 -33.47 0.57
N VAL A 685 22.33 -33.03 -0.46
CA VAL A 685 20.90 -33.30 -0.58
C VAL A 685 20.63 -34.80 -0.66
N ALA A 686 21.38 -35.54 -1.43
CA ALA A 686 21.27 -37.00 -1.51
C ALA A 686 21.64 -37.69 -0.17
N ALA A 687 22.61 -37.19 0.55
CA ALA A 687 22.94 -37.69 1.90
C ALA A 687 21.81 -37.48 2.88
N ALA A 688 21.23 -36.26 2.91
CA ALA A 688 20.05 -35.94 3.72
C ALA A 688 18.83 -36.81 3.36
N ALA A 689 18.67 -37.17 2.08
CA ALA A 689 17.64 -38.09 1.63
C ALA A 689 17.80 -39.49 2.17
N ARG A 690 19.03 -40.02 2.18
CA ARG A 690 19.36 -41.36 2.77
C ARG A 690 19.11 -41.37 4.28
N GLU A 691 19.47 -40.28 4.98
CA GLU A 691 19.19 -40.14 6.41
C GLU A 691 17.69 -40.10 6.69
N SER A 692 16.92 -39.32 5.91
CA SER A 692 15.48 -39.23 6.03
C SER A 692 14.81 -40.57 5.74
N LEU A 693 15.29 -41.32 4.74
CA LEU A 693 14.79 -42.65 4.41
C LEU A 693 15.08 -43.65 5.54
N ALA A 694 16.27 -43.63 6.15
CA ALA A 694 16.59 -44.44 7.30
C ALA A 694 15.69 -44.12 8.51
N ALA A 695 15.47 -42.85 8.80
CA ALA A 695 14.53 -42.41 9.87
C ALA A 695 13.08 -42.80 9.61
N ALA A 696 12.63 -42.80 8.34
CA ALA A 696 11.27 -43.18 7.98
C ALA A 696 11.02 -44.71 8.10
N ARG A 697 12.08 -45.53 8.00
CA ARG A 697 12.03 -47.01 8.11
C ARG A 697 12.20 -47.52 9.54
N GLY A 698 12.79 -46.72 10.43
CA GLY A 698 12.94 -47.01 11.85
C GLY A 698 11.72 -46.58 12.64
#